data_152c06f1cb49380fcd8dbfa30c862c89
#
_entry.id   152c06f1cb49380fcd8dbfa30c862c89
#
_cell.length_a   1.000
_cell.length_b   1.000
_cell.length_c   1.000
_cell.angle_alpha   90.00
_cell.angle_beta   90.00
_cell.angle_gamma   90.00
#
_symmetry.space_group_name_H-M   'P 1'
#
loop_
_entity.id
_entity.type
_entity.pdbx_description
1 polymer ?
#
loop_
_entity_poly.entity_id
_entity_poly.type
_entity_poly.pdbx_seq_one_letter_code
_entity_poly.pdbx_strand_id
1 'polypeptide(L)'
;VTHHRSHTGELAKFSTELKFSLDPFQRTACAALEEGHSVLVCAPTGAGKTVVGEFAVHLALAAGGKCFYTTPIKALSNQKFADLTERYGRDSVGLLTGDQSINPGAPVVVMTTEVLRNMLYASSDALRGLSFVVMDEVHYLADRFRGAVWEEVILHLPPDVRLVSLSATVSNAEEFGAWMETVRGDTAVVVDETRPVPLWQHVMVGRRMFDLFDTDSTDQKVLVDGDLVRFIKQREAADRANSWNGPRNGRGGPRRDFRPLPRPEVLAKLDEEGLLPAITFIFSRAGCDGALAQCLRSRLDLSREEDREQIDDIIEKHTGDLPKADLEVLGYWEWREALHRGLAAHHAGMLPAFRHTVEELFVKGLVRAVFATETLALGINMPARTVVLERLVKYNGESHAELTPGEYTQLTGRAGRRGIDVEGHAVVLWQPEVDTSAVAGLASTRTYPLRSSFKPGYNMSINLIDRMGAAEARTLLERSFAQFQADRSVVGLVRGIERNESALRKLRDQLGGADGDFLEYISLRERIKQRERQLEQQGRSDRRGVAVAALTALRRGDVVAIPSGRRAGLAVILEPDATPGDPRPLVLTEDKWAGRVSVADFPVPAEALGHMRLPRRVDHRTAQARRDLASALRSTGISAPGRPRRGKRASAADDRELSTLRRSLRAHPAHTRADREQMSRIGERYNKLARETETMRQKVAATTNSLARTFDRILGLLEERGFVHESEVTGDGRRLARIYSESDLLVAECLRQGLWRGLGPAELAGVVSILVFESRQDGGYLGVTGPTAPIRRAIGETIRVWSELRSDEARHKLPPTREPDLGFVTGVHKWARGDGLAESLLASGDQATPLSAGDFVRWCRQVIDLLDQIHNTADDEEVAATAAKAVRAIRRGVVAVDAA
;
A
#
# COMPACT_ATOMS: atom_id res chain seq x y z
N VAL A 1 55.06 20.88 -22.01
CA VAL A 1 54.31 22.03 -22.51
C VAL A 1 52.85 21.64 -22.35
N THR A 2 52.27 22.01 -21.18
CA THR A 2 50.89 21.79 -20.78
C THR A 2 50.01 22.83 -21.49
N HIS A 3 49.23 22.40 -22.44
CA HIS A 3 48.14 23.23 -22.98
C HIS A 3 47.06 23.41 -21.93
N HIS A 4 47.03 24.53 -21.26
CA HIS A 4 45.84 25.08 -20.62
C HIS A 4 44.81 25.42 -21.70
N ARG A 5 43.90 24.51 -21.97
CA ARG A 5 42.62 24.84 -22.61
C ARG A 5 41.74 25.45 -21.54
N SER A 6 41.53 26.77 -21.68
CA SER A 6 40.48 27.50 -20.97
C SER A 6 39.13 27.05 -21.55
N HIS A 7 38.62 25.88 -21.08
CA HIS A 7 37.26 25.50 -21.31
C HIS A 7 36.40 26.19 -20.28
N THR A 8 35.64 27.19 -20.71
CA THR A 8 34.38 27.50 -20.02
C THR A 8 33.54 26.21 -20.10
N GLY A 9 33.51 25.45 -19.00
CA GLY A 9 32.80 24.16 -18.97
C GLY A 9 31.31 24.35 -19.28
N GLU A 10 30.61 23.30 -19.70
CA GLU A 10 29.18 23.35 -19.97
C GLU A 10 28.38 23.73 -18.71
N LEU A 11 28.89 23.37 -17.51
CA LEU A 11 28.32 23.80 -16.24
C LEU A 11 28.34 25.34 -16.07
N ALA A 12 29.40 26.00 -16.53
CA ALA A 12 29.48 27.47 -16.48
C ALA A 12 28.45 28.08 -17.43
N LYS A 13 28.33 27.56 -18.67
CA LYS A 13 27.31 28.01 -19.63
C LYS A 13 25.90 27.83 -19.07
N PHE A 14 25.58 26.62 -18.60
CA PHE A 14 24.30 26.31 -18.01
C PHE A 14 23.95 27.24 -16.83
N SER A 15 24.93 27.48 -15.95
CA SER A 15 24.75 28.36 -14.80
C SER A 15 24.41 29.81 -15.20
N THR A 16 24.92 30.32 -16.35
CA THR A 16 24.60 31.66 -16.84
C THR A 16 23.20 31.76 -17.44
N GLU A 17 22.62 30.67 -17.89
CA GLU A 17 21.24 30.61 -18.38
C GLU A 17 20.20 30.62 -17.24
N LEU A 18 20.60 30.25 -16.04
CA LEU A 18 19.69 30.18 -14.90
C LEU A 18 19.46 31.55 -14.30
N LYS A 19 18.23 31.83 -13.88
CA LYS A 19 17.83 33.05 -13.17
C LYS A 19 18.21 33.07 -11.68
N PHE A 20 18.88 32.03 -11.21
CA PHE A 20 19.26 31.79 -9.80
C PHE A 20 20.63 31.10 -9.72
N SER A 21 21.30 31.22 -8.58
CA SER A 21 22.55 30.49 -8.32
C SER A 21 22.29 29.05 -7.93
N LEU A 22 23.13 28.12 -8.40
CA LEU A 22 23.09 26.72 -8.01
C LEU A 22 23.44 26.56 -6.52
N ASP A 23 22.65 25.75 -5.84
CA ASP A 23 22.97 25.29 -4.48
C ASP A 23 24.24 24.40 -4.46
N PRO A 24 24.93 24.26 -3.35
CA PRO A 24 26.17 23.47 -3.27
C PRO A 24 26.01 22.04 -3.77
N PHE A 25 24.93 21.35 -3.38
CA PHE A 25 24.68 19.97 -3.82
C PHE A 25 24.39 19.89 -5.33
N GLN A 26 23.67 20.85 -5.90
CA GLN A 26 23.40 20.92 -7.34
C GLN A 26 24.69 21.11 -8.12
N ARG A 27 25.55 22.00 -7.65
CA ARG A 27 26.87 22.27 -8.28
C ARG A 27 27.76 21.02 -8.24
N THR A 28 27.80 20.33 -7.09
CA THR A 28 28.59 19.10 -6.93
C THR A 28 28.08 18.00 -7.87
N ALA A 29 26.77 17.80 -7.96
CA ALA A 29 26.18 16.80 -8.83
C ALA A 29 26.39 17.13 -10.31
N CYS A 30 26.22 18.38 -10.71
CA CYS A 30 26.45 18.81 -12.07
C CYS A 30 27.93 18.69 -12.48
N ALA A 31 28.86 19.03 -11.59
CA ALA A 31 30.30 18.86 -11.84
C ALA A 31 30.64 17.38 -12.08
N ALA A 32 30.13 16.47 -11.25
CA ALA A 32 30.34 15.04 -11.45
C ALA A 32 29.78 14.53 -12.79
N LEU A 33 28.62 15.03 -13.23
CA LEU A 33 28.07 14.71 -14.54
C LEU A 33 28.94 15.23 -15.70
N GLU A 34 29.48 16.45 -15.58
CA GLU A 34 30.39 17.03 -16.56
C GLU A 34 31.70 16.23 -16.66
N GLU A 35 32.17 15.66 -15.56
CA GLU A 35 33.32 14.75 -15.50
C GLU A 35 33.02 13.35 -16.07
N GLY A 36 31.76 13.06 -16.38
CA GLY A 36 31.32 11.80 -16.99
C GLY A 36 30.90 10.72 -16.02
N HIS A 37 30.64 11.05 -14.75
CA HIS A 37 30.10 10.12 -13.76
C HIS A 37 28.56 10.02 -13.84
N SER A 38 28.01 8.88 -13.44
CA SER A 38 26.60 8.80 -13.07
C SER A 38 26.42 9.48 -11.70
N VAL A 39 25.20 9.96 -11.39
CA VAL A 39 24.94 10.61 -10.09
C VAL A 39 23.69 10.07 -9.43
N LEU A 40 23.75 9.95 -8.11
CA LEU A 40 22.62 9.76 -7.23
C LEU A 40 22.48 11.01 -6.34
N VAL A 41 21.39 11.73 -6.51
CA VAL A 41 21.11 12.93 -5.72
C VAL A 41 19.97 12.64 -4.76
N CYS A 42 20.24 12.67 -3.47
CA CYS A 42 19.28 12.52 -2.38
C CYS A 42 19.10 13.86 -1.68
N ALA A 43 17.96 14.53 -1.89
CA ALA A 43 17.67 15.83 -1.29
C ALA A 43 16.16 15.99 -1.01
N PRO A 44 15.74 16.86 -0.07
CA PRO A 44 14.35 17.06 0.27
C PRO A 44 13.48 17.44 -0.94
N THR A 45 12.19 17.15 -0.84
CA THR A 45 11.22 17.64 -1.84
C THR A 45 11.23 19.17 -1.85
N GLY A 46 11.23 19.77 -3.05
CA GLY A 46 11.33 21.23 -3.21
C GLY A 46 12.76 21.79 -3.16
N ALA A 47 13.80 20.98 -2.90
CA ALA A 47 15.19 21.44 -2.93
C ALA A 47 15.71 21.80 -4.33
N GLY A 48 14.97 21.48 -5.40
CA GLY A 48 15.38 21.80 -6.78
C GLY A 48 16.30 20.74 -7.40
N LYS A 49 16.17 19.47 -7.03
CA LYS A 49 16.90 18.34 -7.64
C LYS A 49 16.77 18.28 -9.16
N THR A 50 15.62 18.69 -9.68
CA THR A 50 15.31 18.71 -11.12
C THR A 50 16.35 19.45 -11.97
N VAL A 51 17.00 20.47 -11.43
CA VAL A 51 18.07 21.23 -12.10
C VAL A 51 19.23 20.32 -12.53
N VAL A 52 19.56 19.30 -11.73
CA VAL A 52 20.61 18.33 -12.08
C VAL A 52 20.18 17.47 -13.28
N GLY A 53 18.89 17.08 -13.33
CA GLY A 53 18.31 16.38 -14.49
C GLY A 53 18.27 17.26 -15.74
N GLU A 54 17.97 18.55 -15.59
CA GLU A 54 17.99 19.53 -16.69
C GLU A 54 19.42 19.79 -17.20
N PHE A 55 20.41 19.73 -16.32
CA PHE A 55 21.81 19.79 -16.74
C PHE A 55 22.23 18.58 -17.57
N ALA A 56 21.73 17.37 -17.24
CA ALA A 56 21.97 16.20 -18.10
C ALA A 56 21.33 16.36 -19.49
N VAL A 57 20.14 16.95 -19.57
CA VAL A 57 19.51 17.34 -20.85
C VAL A 57 20.41 18.31 -21.63
N HIS A 58 20.91 19.35 -20.95
CA HIS A 58 21.83 20.33 -21.56
C HIS A 58 23.12 19.66 -22.10
N LEU A 59 23.74 18.77 -21.32
CA LEU A 59 24.94 18.02 -21.75
C LEU A 59 24.68 17.16 -22.97
N ALA A 60 23.52 16.45 -22.98
CA ALA A 60 23.14 15.62 -24.12
C ALA A 60 22.99 16.42 -25.40
N LEU A 61 22.27 17.55 -25.33
CA LEU A 61 22.06 18.45 -26.47
C LEU A 61 23.37 19.09 -26.94
N ALA A 62 24.23 19.54 -26.04
CA ALA A 62 25.53 20.11 -26.35
C ALA A 62 26.44 19.11 -27.05
N ALA A 63 26.34 17.81 -26.72
CA ALA A 63 27.11 16.74 -27.34
C ALA A 63 26.44 16.16 -28.62
N GLY A 64 25.27 16.60 -29.01
CA GLY A 64 24.49 16.04 -30.13
C GLY A 64 23.95 14.63 -29.85
N GLY A 65 23.85 14.23 -28.56
CA GLY A 65 23.31 12.97 -28.11
C GLY A 65 21.83 13.06 -27.72
N LYS A 66 21.32 11.97 -27.14
CA LYS A 66 19.93 11.90 -26.64
C LYS A 66 19.88 11.83 -25.12
N CYS A 67 18.83 12.40 -24.53
CA CYS A 67 18.50 12.27 -23.12
C CYS A 67 17.07 11.79 -22.95
N PHE A 68 16.87 10.71 -22.18
CA PHE A 68 15.54 10.28 -21.77
C PHE A 68 15.29 10.71 -20.33
N TYR A 69 14.21 11.46 -20.12
CA TYR A 69 13.78 11.92 -18.81
C TYR A 69 12.61 11.07 -18.33
N THR A 70 12.83 10.21 -17.34
CA THR A 70 11.79 9.30 -16.86
C THR A 70 11.17 9.78 -15.55
N THR A 71 9.87 9.58 -15.41
CA THR A 71 9.10 9.91 -14.21
C THR A 71 8.21 8.73 -13.79
N PRO A 72 7.81 8.66 -12.50
CA PRO A 72 7.01 7.53 -12.00
C PRO A 72 5.55 7.54 -12.46
N ILE A 73 5.02 8.67 -12.88
CA ILE A 73 3.61 8.81 -13.24
C ILE A 73 3.44 9.77 -14.43
N LYS A 74 2.40 9.50 -15.23
CA LYS A 74 2.07 10.29 -16.43
C LYS A 74 1.93 11.80 -16.16
N ALA A 75 1.29 12.18 -15.05
CA ALA A 75 1.10 13.60 -14.73
C ALA A 75 2.43 14.35 -14.60
N LEU A 76 3.44 13.73 -14.01
CA LEU A 76 4.80 14.29 -13.93
C LEU A 76 5.46 14.33 -15.30
N SER A 77 5.26 13.32 -16.16
CA SER A 77 5.77 13.32 -17.52
C SER A 77 5.21 14.51 -18.30
N ASN A 78 3.91 14.74 -18.25
CA ASN A 78 3.26 15.87 -18.93
C ASN A 78 3.78 17.22 -18.43
N GLN A 79 3.90 17.39 -17.12
CA GLN A 79 4.44 18.60 -16.52
C GLN A 79 5.89 18.84 -16.96
N LYS A 80 6.73 17.80 -16.87
CA LYS A 80 8.14 17.91 -17.26
C LYS A 80 8.31 18.14 -18.76
N PHE A 81 7.44 17.55 -19.58
CA PHE A 81 7.39 17.82 -21.02
C PHE A 81 7.07 19.29 -21.30
N ALA A 82 6.10 19.88 -20.61
CA ALA A 82 5.78 21.31 -20.75
C ALA A 82 6.96 22.19 -20.34
N ASP A 83 7.57 21.94 -19.17
CA ASP A 83 8.73 22.69 -18.66
C ASP A 83 9.92 22.65 -19.64
N LEU A 84 10.26 21.45 -20.13
CA LEU A 84 11.37 21.27 -21.06
C LEU A 84 11.07 21.83 -22.46
N THR A 85 9.82 21.75 -22.92
CA THR A 85 9.37 22.34 -24.18
C THR A 85 9.45 23.86 -24.16
N GLU A 86 9.08 24.49 -23.04
CA GLU A 86 9.22 25.93 -22.85
C GLU A 86 10.70 26.36 -22.95
N ARG A 87 11.62 25.56 -22.39
CA ARG A 87 13.05 25.86 -22.36
C ARG A 87 13.78 25.56 -23.66
N TYR A 88 13.53 24.39 -24.27
CA TYR A 88 14.32 23.86 -25.39
C TYR A 88 13.58 23.86 -26.73
N GLY A 89 12.30 24.21 -26.74
CA GLY A 89 11.47 24.24 -27.95
C GLY A 89 10.80 22.90 -28.27
N ARG A 90 9.71 22.97 -29.02
CA ARG A 90 8.89 21.78 -29.38
C ARG A 90 9.62 20.78 -30.29
N ASP A 91 10.55 21.23 -31.09
CA ASP A 91 11.29 20.36 -32.02
C ASP A 91 12.31 19.49 -31.28
N SER A 92 12.81 19.95 -30.12
CA SER A 92 13.84 19.28 -29.33
C SER A 92 13.28 18.32 -28.29
N VAL A 93 11.99 18.44 -27.93
CA VAL A 93 11.39 17.69 -26.83
C VAL A 93 10.22 16.85 -27.30
N GLY A 94 10.19 15.61 -26.89
CA GLY A 94 9.11 14.65 -27.13
C GLY A 94 8.49 14.14 -25.84
N LEU A 95 7.31 13.55 -25.94
CA LEU A 95 6.59 12.89 -24.84
C LEU A 95 6.20 11.49 -25.29
N LEU A 96 6.47 10.51 -24.45
CA LEU A 96 6.08 9.12 -24.69
C LEU A 96 5.52 8.50 -23.40
N THR A 97 4.22 8.31 -23.36
CA THR A 97 3.49 7.64 -22.28
C THR A 97 2.66 6.49 -22.84
N GLY A 98 2.03 5.69 -21.99
CA GLY A 98 1.23 4.56 -22.44
C GLY A 98 0.11 4.89 -23.43
N ASP A 99 -0.37 6.14 -23.45
CA ASP A 99 -1.52 6.62 -24.25
C ASP A 99 -1.21 7.86 -25.10
N GLN A 100 -0.01 8.44 -24.98
CA GLN A 100 0.41 9.63 -25.76
C GLN A 100 1.79 9.43 -26.37
N SER A 101 1.93 9.83 -27.63
CA SER A 101 3.19 9.85 -28.37
C SER A 101 3.31 11.15 -29.14
N ILE A 102 4.16 12.07 -28.66
CA ILE A 102 4.42 13.37 -29.27
C ILE A 102 5.90 13.44 -29.57
N ASN A 103 6.28 13.66 -30.80
CA ASN A 103 7.66 13.76 -31.27
C ASN A 103 8.62 12.69 -30.66
N PRO A 104 8.34 11.38 -30.81
CA PRO A 104 9.10 10.32 -30.15
C PRO A 104 10.55 10.20 -30.62
N GLY A 105 10.90 10.85 -31.74
CA GLY A 105 12.26 10.91 -32.29
C GLY A 105 13.10 12.08 -31.80
N ALA A 106 12.56 12.94 -30.96
CA ALA A 106 13.26 14.09 -30.42
C ALA A 106 14.57 13.71 -29.67
N PRO A 107 15.56 14.59 -29.63
CA PRO A 107 16.78 14.35 -28.84
C PRO A 107 16.50 14.25 -27.33
N VAL A 108 15.46 14.90 -26.84
CA VAL A 108 15.00 14.79 -25.44
C VAL A 108 13.62 14.17 -25.45
N VAL A 109 13.43 13.03 -24.80
CA VAL A 109 12.12 12.40 -24.69
C VAL A 109 11.76 12.22 -23.22
N VAL A 110 10.65 12.86 -22.82
CA VAL A 110 10.05 12.65 -21.50
C VAL A 110 9.14 11.43 -21.56
N MET A 111 9.26 10.52 -20.59
CA MET A 111 8.47 9.28 -20.59
C MET A 111 8.23 8.75 -19.18
N THR A 112 7.31 7.80 -19.04
CA THR A 112 7.22 7.04 -17.80
C THR A 112 8.29 5.96 -17.76
N THR A 113 8.73 5.56 -16.56
CA THR A 113 9.80 4.55 -16.38
C THR A 113 9.43 3.21 -17.01
N GLU A 114 8.15 2.84 -17.01
CA GLU A 114 7.65 1.63 -17.66
C GLU A 114 7.85 1.64 -19.18
N VAL A 115 7.67 2.80 -19.80
CA VAL A 115 7.90 2.93 -21.25
C VAL A 115 9.36 2.69 -21.58
N LEU A 116 10.30 3.27 -20.81
CA LEU A 116 11.72 3.03 -21.00
C LEU A 116 12.07 1.55 -20.82
N ARG A 117 11.54 0.90 -19.78
CA ARG A 117 11.73 -0.55 -19.58
C ARG A 117 11.28 -1.34 -20.81
N ASN A 118 10.10 -1.04 -21.34
CA ASN A 118 9.56 -1.75 -22.50
C ASN A 118 10.44 -1.52 -23.75
N MET A 119 10.97 -0.30 -23.94
CA MET A 119 11.91 0.01 -25.01
C MET A 119 13.23 -0.75 -24.87
N LEU A 120 13.73 -0.90 -23.63
CA LEU A 120 14.93 -1.70 -23.35
C LEU A 120 14.70 -3.18 -23.68
N TYR A 121 13.57 -3.74 -23.29
CA TYR A 121 13.23 -5.12 -23.64
C TYR A 121 13.03 -5.32 -25.14
N ALA A 122 12.38 -4.37 -25.81
CA ALA A 122 12.20 -4.43 -27.28
C ALA A 122 13.47 -4.12 -28.07
N SER A 123 14.60 -3.78 -27.42
CA SER A 123 15.83 -3.33 -28.09
C SER A 123 15.56 -2.23 -29.14
N SER A 124 14.73 -1.25 -28.78
CA SER A 124 14.22 -0.22 -29.66
C SER A 124 15.35 0.59 -30.32
N ASP A 125 15.23 0.85 -31.61
CA ASP A 125 16.16 1.72 -32.34
C ASP A 125 16.23 3.16 -31.79
N ALA A 126 15.22 3.59 -31.04
CA ALA A 126 15.20 4.88 -30.36
C ALA A 126 16.30 5.03 -29.29
N LEU A 127 16.85 3.90 -28.80
CA LEU A 127 17.98 3.87 -27.83
C LEU A 127 19.30 4.26 -28.47
N ARG A 128 19.40 4.29 -29.81
CA ARG A 128 20.64 4.67 -30.50
C ARG A 128 20.98 6.13 -30.25
N GLY A 129 22.20 6.40 -29.79
CA GLY A 129 22.68 7.74 -29.45
C GLY A 129 22.20 8.24 -28.08
N LEU A 130 21.59 7.36 -27.28
CA LEU A 130 21.23 7.69 -25.90
C LEU A 130 22.49 7.88 -25.06
N SER A 131 22.66 9.07 -24.47
CA SER A 131 23.82 9.43 -23.65
C SER A 131 23.48 9.50 -22.17
N PHE A 132 22.28 10.01 -21.85
CA PHE A 132 21.82 10.18 -20.48
C PHE A 132 20.40 9.64 -20.28
N VAL A 133 20.18 9.06 -19.10
CA VAL A 133 18.84 8.78 -18.58
C VAL A 133 18.69 9.45 -17.24
N VAL A 134 17.68 10.32 -17.12
CA VAL A 134 17.26 10.90 -15.85
C VAL A 134 16.14 10.03 -15.29
N MET A 135 16.36 9.50 -14.09
CA MET A 135 15.34 8.76 -13.32
C MET A 135 14.87 9.66 -12.17
N ASP A 136 13.79 10.37 -12.42
CA ASP A 136 13.20 11.23 -11.39
C ASP A 136 12.42 10.40 -10.37
N GLU A 137 12.46 10.83 -9.12
CA GLU A 137 11.82 10.15 -7.99
C GLU A 137 12.22 8.67 -7.87
N VAL A 138 13.52 8.35 -7.99
CA VAL A 138 14.02 6.95 -7.99
C VAL A 138 13.65 6.16 -6.73
N HIS A 139 13.27 6.84 -5.64
CA HIS A 139 12.80 6.20 -4.42
C HIS A 139 11.47 5.43 -4.58
N TYR A 140 10.76 5.62 -5.71
CA TYR A 140 9.64 4.77 -6.12
C TYR A 140 10.03 3.30 -6.35
N LEU A 141 11.31 3.00 -6.41
CA LEU A 141 11.83 1.62 -6.36
C LEU A 141 11.30 0.84 -5.14
N ALA A 142 10.93 1.53 -4.05
CA ALA A 142 10.30 0.93 -2.88
C ALA A 142 8.78 0.69 -3.03
N ASP A 143 8.16 1.17 -4.11
CA ASP A 143 6.73 0.95 -4.34
C ASP A 143 6.43 -0.54 -4.52
N ARG A 144 5.44 -1.05 -3.77
CA ARG A 144 5.11 -2.48 -3.69
C ARG A 144 4.72 -3.07 -5.06
N PHE A 145 4.07 -2.29 -5.91
CA PHE A 145 3.47 -2.77 -7.15
C PHE A 145 4.34 -2.45 -8.38
N ARG A 146 5.00 -1.30 -8.36
CA ARG A 146 5.68 -0.75 -9.54
C ARG A 146 7.19 -0.64 -9.37
N GLY A 147 7.71 -0.77 -8.17
CA GLY A 147 9.12 -0.51 -7.85
C GLY A 147 10.12 -1.36 -8.62
N ALA A 148 9.75 -2.59 -8.98
CA ALA A 148 10.60 -3.49 -9.78
C ALA A 148 11.09 -2.85 -11.08
N VAL A 149 10.26 -2.02 -11.72
CA VAL A 149 10.57 -1.37 -13.01
C VAL A 149 11.82 -0.51 -12.95
N TRP A 150 12.07 0.16 -11.83
CA TRP A 150 13.28 1.00 -11.65
C TRP A 150 14.54 0.16 -11.65
N GLU A 151 14.54 -0.95 -10.92
CA GLU A 151 15.69 -1.86 -10.92
C GLU A 151 15.90 -2.48 -12.29
N GLU A 152 14.84 -2.91 -12.97
CA GLU A 152 14.91 -3.42 -14.33
C GLU A 152 15.58 -2.42 -15.27
N VAL A 153 15.18 -1.15 -15.24
CA VAL A 153 15.80 -0.10 -16.06
C VAL A 153 17.27 0.06 -15.72
N ILE A 154 17.63 0.20 -14.44
CA ILE A 154 19.03 0.38 -14.00
C ILE A 154 19.92 -0.78 -14.44
N LEU A 155 19.41 -2.01 -14.35
CA LEU A 155 20.14 -3.22 -14.70
C LEU A 155 20.32 -3.39 -16.22
N HIS A 156 19.34 -2.93 -17.02
CA HIS A 156 19.32 -3.18 -18.49
C HIS A 156 19.85 -2.03 -19.33
N LEU A 157 20.02 -0.83 -18.76
CA LEU A 157 20.61 0.28 -19.50
C LEU A 157 22.01 -0.07 -20.00
N PRO A 158 22.38 0.29 -21.26
CA PRO A 158 23.73 0.12 -21.78
C PRO A 158 24.78 0.75 -20.86
N PRO A 159 25.97 0.16 -20.71
CA PRO A 159 27.00 0.64 -19.76
C PRO A 159 27.51 2.05 -20.04
N ASP A 160 27.48 2.47 -21.30
CA ASP A 160 27.91 3.79 -21.78
C ASP A 160 26.90 4.91 -21.49
N VAL A 161 25.64 4.58 -21.17
CA VAL A 161 24.60 5.56 -20.82
C VAL A 161 24.80 6.01 -19.39
N ARG A 162 24.93 7.33 -19.17
CA ARG A 162 25.05 7.92 -17.82
C ARG A 162 23.68 8.02 -17.15
N LEU A 163 23.63 7.65 -15.89
CA LEU A 163 22.40 7.63 -15.12
C LEU A 163 22.37 8.79 -14.12
N VAL A 164 21.28 9.56 -14.14
CA VAL A 164 21.00 10.66 -13.20
C VAL A 164 19.81 10.27 -12.37
N SER A 165 20.05 9.79 -11.15
CA SER A 165 19.03 9.34 -10.23
C SER A 165 18.70 10.42 -9.21
N LEU A 166 17.44 10.91 -9.24
CA LEU A 166 16.95 11.95 -8.33
C LEU A 166 16.04 11.31 -7.29
N SER A 167 16.33 11.49 -6.02
CA SER A 167 15.60 10.87 -4.89
C SER A 167 15.20 11.90 -3.85
N ALA A 168 14.12 11.61 -3.11
CA ALA A 168 13.91 12.20 -1.80
C ALA A 168 15.02 11.76 -0.82
N THR A 169 15.09 12.38 0.35
CA THR A 169 16.04 11.99 1.39
C THR A 169 15.75 10.59 1.92
N VAL A 170 16.71 9.67 1.78
CA VAL A 170 16.61 8.29 2.27
C VAL A 170 17.74 8.02 3.24
N SER A 171 17.48 7.22 4.29
CA SER A 171 18.45 6.96 5.37
C SER A 171 19.59 6.03 4.95
N ASN A 172 19.43 5.32 3.84
CA ASN A 172 20.44 4.38 3.30
C ASN A 172 20.91 4.77 1.88
N ALA A 173 21.04 6.08 1.63
CA ALA A 173 21.55 6.60 0.36
C ALA A 173 22.92 6.01 -0.02
N GLU A 174 23.81 5.84 0.96
CA GLU A 174 25.12 5.20 0.76
C GLU A 174 25.00 3.72 0.33
N GLU A 175 24.05 2.97 0.91
CA GLU A 175 23.80 1.58 0.52
C GLU A 175 23.30 1.48 -0.93
N PHE A 176 22.35 2.35 -1.30
CA PHE A 176 21.83 2.42 -2.64
C PHE A 176 22.91 2.89 -3.65
N GLY A 177 23.71 3.88 -3.28
CA GLY A 177 24.84 4.35 -4.06
C GLY A 177 25.89 3.26 -4.30
N ALA A 178 26.28 2.51 -3.26
CA ALA A 178 27.21 1.39 -3.38
C ALA A 178 26.70 0.28 -4.32
N TRP A 179 25.39 0.02 -4.29
CA TRP A 179 24.78 -0.89 -5.25
C TRP A 179 24.86 -0.32 -6.68
N MET A 180 24.52 0.95 -6.88
CA MET A 180 24.59 1.60 -8.19
C MET A 180 26.02 1.58 -8.74
N GLU A 181 27.02 1.85 -7.91
CA GLU A 181 28.44 1.76 -8.26
C GLU A 181 28.82 0.34 -8.71
N THR A 182 28.33 -0.67 -7.99
CA THR A 182 28.55 -2.08 -8.36
C THR A 182 27.96 -2.44 -9.73
N VAL A 183 26.80 -1.87 -10.05
CA VAL A 183 26.03 -2.21 -11.28
C VAL A 183 26.38 -1.32 -12.46
N ARG A 184 26.61 -0.02 -12.22
CA ARG A 184 26.78 1.01 -13.25
C ARG A 184 28.19 1.57 -13.35
N GLY A 185 29.08 1.18 -12.43
CA GLY A 185 30.41 1.80 -12.30
C GLY A 185 30.35 3.18 -11.62
N ASP A 186 31.31 4.04 -11.91
CA ASP A 186 31.49 5.32 -11.27
C ASP A 186 30.18 6.11 -11.08
N THR A 187 29.73 6.15 -9.84
CA THR A 187 28.50 6.85 -9.46
C THR A 187 28.78 7.77 -8.27
N ALA A 188 28.62 9.08 -8.47
CA ALA A 188 28.76 10.06 -7.40
C ALA A 188 27.47 10.14 -6.58
N VAL A 189 27.58 9.93 -5.28
CA VAL A 189 26.45 10.03 -4.34
C VAL A 189 26.48 11.41 -3.66
N VAL A 190 25.45 12.21 -3.91
CA VAL A 190 25.32 13.55 -3.36
C VAL A 190 24.09 13.60 -2.46
N VAL A 191 24.30 13.80 -1.17
CA VAL A 191 23.23 13.86 -0.17
C VAL A 191 23.18 15.27 0.41
N ASP A 192 21.98 15.85 0.42
CA ASP A 192 21.68 17.10 1.11
C ASP A 192 20.40 16.92 1.94
N GLU A 193 20.48 17.24 3.20
CA GLU A 193 19.34 17.19 4.12
C GLU A 193 18.76 18.59 4.40
N THR A 194 19.36 19.61 3.82
CA THR A 194 18.97 21.00 4.04
C THR A 194 17.68 21.32 3.31
N ARG A 195 16.67 21.73 4.07
CA ARG A 195 15.41 22.16 3.51
C ARG A 195 15.48 23.64 3.11
N PRO A 196 15.20 24.01 1.85
CA PRO A 196 15.32 25.40 1.38
C PRO A 196 14.34 26.35 2.05
N VAL A 197 13.17 25.88 2.45
CA VAL A 197 12.17 26.61 3.21
C VAL A 197 11.95 25.91 4.54
N PRO A 198 12.25 26.56 5.70
CA PRO A 198 12.03 25.97 7.01
C PRO A 198 10.59 25.49 7.20
N LEU A 199 10.40 24.39 7.93
CA LEU A 199 9.07 23.81 8.19
C LEU A 199 8.77 23.85 9.68
N TRP A 200 7.75 24.61 10.05
CA TRP A 200 7.23 24.65 11.40
C TRP A 200 6.18 23.58 11.60
N GLN A 201 6.24 22.89 12.73
CA GLN A 201 5.34 21.81 13.08
C GLN A 201 4.37 22.28 14.15
N HIS A 202 3.08 22.14 13.90
CA HIS A 202 2.00 22.60 14.78
C HIS A 202 0.99 21.51 15.07
N VAL A 203 0.33 21.64 16.22
CA VAL A 203 -0.86 20.84 16.56
C VAL A 203 -2.02 21.77 16.84
N MET A 204 -3.12 21.58 16.15
CA MET A 204 -4.34 22.34 16.35
C MET A 204 -5.29 21.58 17.28
N VAL A 205 -5.56 22.14 18.47
CA VAL A 205 -6.49 21.59 19.48
C VAL A 205 -7.72 22.48 19.57
N GLY A 206 -8.82 22.08 18.93
CA GLY A 206 -9.96 22.96 18.71
C GLY A 206 -9.56 24.17 17.87
N ARG A 207 -9.85 25.39 18.33
CA ARG A 207 -9.50 26.65 17.62
C ARG A 207 -8.11 27.19 17.96
N ARG A 208 -7.33 26.49 18.79
CA ARG A 208 -5.99 26.97 19.18
C ARG A 208 -4.93 26.15 18.48
N MET A 209 -3.98 26.86 17.90
CA MET A 209 -2.78 26.29 17.29
C MET A 209 -1.61 26.41 18.29
N PHE A 210 -0.87 25.36 18.44
CA PHE A 210 0.32 25.26 19.30
C PHE A 210 1.49 24.77 18.47
N ASP A 211 2.69 25.21 18.82
CA ASP A 211 3.89 24.58 18.29
C ASP A 211 4.01 23.16 18.82
N LEU A 212 4.50 22.24 17.99
CA LEU A 212 4.71 20.86 18.40
C LEU A 212 5.93 20.73 19.31
N PHE A 213 6.96 21.53 19.04
CA PHE A 213 8.25 21.47 19.72
C PHE A 213 8.49 22.72 20.56
N ASP A 214 9.12 22.52 21.71
CA ASP A 214 9.59 23.60 22.56
C ASP A 214 10.80 24.29 21.90
N THR A 215 10.63 25.56 21.50
CA THR A 215 11.66 26.37 20.87
C THR A 215 12.71 26.92 21.82
N ASP A 216 12.43 26.90 23.15
CA ASP A 216 13.33 27.44 24.18
C ASP A 216 14.31 26.40 24.74
N SER A 217 14.19 25.11 24.34
CA SER A 217 15.08 24.05 24.84
C SER A 217 16.45 24.12 24.15
N THR A 218 17.48 24.52 24.89
CA THR A 218 18.91 24.49 24.49
C THR A 218 19.51 23.07 24.47
N ASP A 219 18.79 22.08 24.95
CA ASP A 219 19.20 20.68 24.93
C ASP A 219 18.90 19.99 23.61
N GLN A 220 19.81 19.12 23.14
CA GLN A 220 19.69 18.31 21.92
C GLN A 220 18.48 17.33 21.89
N LYS A 221 17.63 17.33 22.91
CA LYS A 221 16.42 16.53 22.95
C LYS A 221 15.24 17.36 22.44
N VAL A 222 14.70 16.95 21.32
CA VAL A 222 13.46 17.47 20.76
C VAL A 222 12.30 17.13 21.71
N LEU A 223 11.87 18.10 22.52
CA LEU A 223 10.78 17.93 23.48
C LEU A 223 9.50 18.51 22.91
N VAL A 224 8.38 17.84 23.21
CA VAL A 224 7.04 18.35 22.87
C VAL A 224 6.74 19.56 23.75
N ASP A 225 6.14 20.58 23.14
CA ASP A 225 5.76 21.81 23.81
C ASP A 225 4.92 21.55 25.08
N GLY A 226 5.34 22.16 26.20
CA GLY A 226 4.72 21.94 27.51
C GLY A 226 3.32 22.54 27.62
N ASP A 227 3.04 23.63 26.91
CA ASP A 227 1.73 24.30 26.88
C ASP A 227 0.72 23.48 26.12
N LEU A 228 1.12 22.87 25.01
CA LEU A 228 0.33 21.92 24.24
C LEU A 228 -0.10 20.74 25.11
N VAL A 229 0.87 20.10 25.80
CA VAL A 229 0.58 18.94 26.66
C VAL A 229 -0.33 19.31 27.82
N ARG A 230 -0.13 20.46 28.44
CA ARG A 230 -0.99 20.96 29.54
C ARG A 230 -2.41 21.23 29.04
N PHE A 231 -2.56 21.88 27.89
CA PHE A 231 -3.85 22.20 27.33
C PHE A 231 -4.65 20.95 26.96
N ILE A 232 -4.02 19.96 26.35
CA ILE A 232 -4.65 18.67 26.03
C ILE A 232 -5.13 17.97 27.30
N LYS A 233 -4.29 17.87 28.35
CA LYS A 233 -4.68 17.26 29.62
C LYS A 233 -5.85 17.97 30.29
N GLN A 234 -5.89 19.30 30.24
CA GLN A 234 -7.01 20.09 30.77
C GLN A 234 -8.30 19.80 29.98
N ARG A 235 -8.23 19.73 28.67
CA ARG A 235 -9.36 19.44 27.79
C ARG A 235 -9.92 18.03 28.03
N GLU A 236 -9.05 17.04 28.06
CA GLU A 236 -9.45 15.65 28.39
C GLU A 236 -10.07 15.52 29.78
N ALA A 237 -9.56 16.26 30.75
CA ALA A 237 -10.15 16.31 32.11
C ALA A 237 -11.54 16.95 32.07
N ALA A 238 -11.73 18.04 31.32
CA ALA A 238 -13.00 18.70 31.15
C ALA A 238 -14.04 17.81 30.46
N ASP A 239 -13.63 17.10 29.39
CA ASP A 239 -14.50 16.16 28.69
C ASP A 239 -14.89 14.96 29.57
N ARG A 240 -13.98 14.46 30.40
CA ARG A 240 -14.29 13.46 31.43
C ARG A 240 -15.24 13.97 32.52
N ALA A 241 -15.04 15.18 33.00
CA ALA A 241 -15.92 15.80 34.03
C ALA A 241 -17.33 16.04 33.47
N ASN A 242 -17.47 16.51 32.21
CA ASN A 242 -18.76 16.71 31.56
C ASN A 242 -19.51 15.40 31.28
N SER A 243 -18.77 14.29 31.09
CA SER A 243 -19.38 12.95 30.95
C SER A 243 -19.93 12.41 32.26
N TRP A 244 -19.51 12.92 33.44
CA TRP A 244 -19.95 12.51 34.77
C TRP A 244 -21.13 13.32 35.32
N ASN A 245 -21.29 14.57 34.88
CA ASN A 245 -22.33 15.52 35.38
C ASN A 245 -23.62 15.57 34.53
N GLY A 246 -23.78 14.67 33.55
CA GLY A 246 -25.05 14.55 32.83
C GLY A 246 -26.17 14.03 33.73
N PRO A 247 -27.42 14.58 33.63
CA PRO A 247 -28.52 14.15 34.47
C PRO A 247 -28.79 12.65 34.29
N ARG A 248 -28.83 11.91 35.40
CA ARG A 248 -29.13 10.47 35.52
C ARG A 248 -30.57 10.10 35.12
N ASN A 249 -31.23 10.82 34.23
CA ASN A 249 -32.52 10.45 33.70
C ASN A 249 -32.40 9.54 32.52
N GLY A 250 -32.58 8.28 32.75
CA GLY A 250 -32.73 7.06 32.00
C GLY A 250 -33.21 7.13 30.55
N ARG A 251 -32.40 7.67 29.67
CA ARG A 251 -32.34 7.33 28.26
C ARG A 251 -30.88 7.47 27.89
N GLY A 252 -30.19 6.35 27.61
CA GLY A 252 -28.83 6.33 27.13
C GLY A 252 -28.74 7.09 25.83
N GLY A 253 -28.50 8.40 25.93
CA GLY A 253 -28.00 9.20 24.82
C GLY A 253 -26.56 8.79 24.55
N PRO A 254 -26.09 8.83 23.30
CA PRO A 254 -24.72 8.54 22.97
C PRO A 254 -23.80 9.43 23.83
N ARG A 255 -22.70 8.85 24.34
CA ARG A 255 -21.55 9.61 24.85
C ARG A 255 -21.39 10.81 23.92
N ARG A 256 -21.24 12.02 24.46
CA ARG A 256 -20.82 13.16 23.64
C ARG A 256 -19.42 12.85 23.18
N ASP A 257 -19.33 12.21 22.03
CA ASP A 257 -18.08 11.94 21.35
C ASP A 257 -17.41 13.29 21.06
N PHE A 258 -16.10 13.31 21.19
CA PHE A 258 -15.26 14.43 20.74
C PHE A 258 -15.72 14.86 19.35
N ARG A 259 -16.09 16.14 19.21
CA ARG A 259 -16.40 16.70 17.90
C ARG A 259 -15.16 17.44 17.38
N PRO A 260 -14.55 16.97 16.30
CA PRO A 260 -13.47 17.72 15.66
C PRO A 260 -13.99 19.09 15.18
N LEU A 261 -13.09 20.05 15.10
CA LEU A 261 -13.41 21.37 14.55
C LEU A 261 -13.95 21.22 13.11
N PRO A 262 -15.07 21.88 12.76
CA PRO A 262 -15.55 21.84 11.37
C PRO A 262 -14.50 22.38 10.40
N ARG A 263 -14.37 21.74 9.25
CA ARG A 263 -13.35 22.08 8.24
C ARG A 263 -13.39 23.55 7.79
N PRO A 264 -14.57 24.18 7.59
CA PRO A 264 -14.63 25.62 7.31
C PRO A 264 -14.00 26.48 8.41
N GLU A 265 -14.11 26.07 9.67
CA GLU A 265 -13.52 26.80 10.80
C GLU A 265 -12.01 26.61 10.87
N VAL A 266 -11.51 25.44 10.46
CA VAL A 266 -10.05 25.19 10.31
C VAL A 266 -9.49 26.12 9.25
N LEU A 267 -10.12 26.18 8.06
CA LEU A 267 -9.68 27.05 6.96
C LEU A 267 -9.79 28.53 7.30
N ALA A 268 -10.86 28.96 7.95
CA ALA A 268 -11.01 30.34 8.42
C ALA A 268 -9.88 30.70 9.40
N LYS A 269 -9.52 29.79 10.31
CA LYS A 269 -8.41 30.02 11.25
C LYS A 269 -7.07 30.14 10.54
N LEU A 270 -6.80 29.30 9.53
CA LEU A 270 -5.59 29.40 8.73
C LEU A 270 -5.54 30.71 7.92
N ASP A 271 -6.68 31.18 7.40
CA ASP A 271 -6.76 32.45 6.68
C ASP A 271 -6.52 33.66 7.61
N GLU A 272 -7.13 33.64 8.82
CA GLU A 272 -6.89 34.65 9.86
C GLU A 272 -5.39 34.78 10.21
N GLU A 273 -4.66 33.67 10.24
CA GLU A 273 -3.22 33.63 10.56
C GLU A 273 -2.34 33.81 9.31
N GLY A 274 -2.93 34.04 8.15
CA GLY A 274 -2.20 34.25 6.89
C GLY A 274 -1.48 32.99 6.39
N LEU A 275 -1.95 31.81 6.74
CA LEU A 275 -1.34 30.51 6.45
C LEU A 275 -1.87 29.84 5.17
N LEU A 276 -2.69 30.51 4.37
CA LEU A 276 -3.12 30.03 3.06
C LEU A 276 -2.09 30.40 1.96
N PRO A 277 -1.99 29.62 0.86
CA PRO A 277 -2.81 28.46 0.50
C PRO A 277 -2.45 27.21 1.29
N ALA A 278 -3.47 26.35 1.52
CA ALA A 278 -3.32 25.13 2.31
C ALA A 278 -3.79 23.87 1.57
N ILE A 279 -3.10 22.76 1.81
CA ILE A 279 -3.54 21.42 1.41
C ILE A 279 -3.92 20.67 2.68
N THR A 280 -5.18 20.22 2.76
CA THR A 280 -5.66 19.35 3.84
C THR A 280 -5.71 17.91 3.35
N PHE A 281 -4.85 17.05 3.89
CA PHE A 281 -4.85 15.63 3.57
C PHE A 281 -5.92 14.87 4.35
N ILE A 282 -6.82 14.24 3.59
CA ILE A 282 -7.89 13.38 4.07
C ILE A 282 -7.73 12.03 3.36
N PHE A 283 -7.38 10.96 4.08
CA PHE A 283 -7.08 9.66 3.48
C PHE A 283 -8.33 8.89 3.01
N SER A 284 -9.30 9.64 2.46
CA SER A 284 -10.55 9.12 1.93
C SER A 284 -11.09 10.05 0.84
N ARG A 285 -11.41 9.49 -0.33
CA ARG A 285 -12.02 10.25 -1.43
C ARG A 285 -13.35 10.86 -1.02
N ALA A 286 -14.26 10.03 -0.49
CA ALA A 286 -15.54 10.50 0.05
C ALA A 286 -15.36 11.52 1.18
N GLY A 287 -14.24 11.42 1.93
CA GLY A 287 -13.86 12.42 2.92
C GLY A 287 -13.51 13.78 2.30
N CYS A 288 -12.80 13.78 1.16
CA CYS A 288 -12.47 15.01 0.42
C CYS A 288 -13.73 15.67 -0.16
N ASP A 289 -14.60 14.88 -0.81
CA ASP A 289 -15.87 15.38 -1.34
C ASP A 289 -16.79 15.90 -0.22
N GLY A 290 -16.88 15.15 0.89
CA GLY A 290 -17.63 15.56 2.08
C GLY A 290 -17.10 16.84 2.74
N ALA A 291 -15.77 17.05 2.70
CA ALA A 291 -15.13 18.27 3.18
C ALA A 291 -15.50 19.46 2.31
N LEU A 292 -15.41 19.32 0.98
CA LEU A 292 -15.80 20.33 0.03
C LEU A 292 -17.27 20.69 0.19
N ALA A 293 -18.17 19.71 0.23
CA ALA A 293 -19.60 19.91 0.45
C ALA A 293 -19.90 20.58 1.81
N GLN A 294 -19.13 20.30 2.87
CA GLN A 294 -19.26 20.99 4.15
C GLN A 294 -18.90 22.48 4.04
N CYS A 295 -17.83 22.80 3.29
CA CYS A 295 -17.44 24.18 3.06
C CYS A 295 -18.45 24.94 2.18
N LEU A 296 -19.00 24.30 1.15
CA LEU A 296 -20.04 24.90 0.31
C LEU A 296 -21.32 25.23 1.06
N ARG A 297 -21.67 24.40 2.07
CA ARG A 297 -22.82 24.72 2.97
C ARG A 297 -22.54 25.83 3.97
N SER A 298 -21.28 26.19 4.14
CA SER A 298 -20.89 27.34 4.97
C SER A 298 -20.87 28.64 4.15
N ARG A 299 -20.59 29.75 4.83
CA ARG A 299 -20.39 31.05 4.16
C ARG A 299 -18.92 31.33 3.81
N LEU A 300 -18.06 30.31 3.91
CA LEU A 300 -16.65 30.47 3.61
C LEU A 300 -16.44 30.76 2.12
N ASP A 301 -15.81 31.88 1.85
CA ASP A 301 -15.33 32.27 0.52
C ASP A 301 -13.88 32.75 0.68
N LEU A 302 -12.96 32.13 -0.03
CA LEU A 302 -11.52 32.41 0.02
C LEU A 302 -11.04 33.07 -1.27
N SER A 303 -11.91 33.25 -2.27
CA SER A 303 -11.60 33.88 -3.54
C SER A 303 -11.76 35.39 -3.50
N ARG A 304 -11.27 36.07 -4.55
CA ARG A 304 -11.55 37.44 -4.83
C ARG A 304 -12.50 37.55 -6.02
N GLU A 305 -13.40 38.51 -6.01
CA GLU A 305 -14.37 38.68 -7.10
C GLU A 305 -13.70 38.92 -8.45
N GLU A 306 -12.56 39.60 -8.45
CA GLU A 306 -11.71 39.86 -9.61
C GLU A 306 -11.09 38.60 -10.24
N ASP A 307 -10.98 37.51 -9.50
CA ASP A 307 -10.34 36.27 -9.96
C ASP A 307 -11.32 35.35 -10.75
N ARG A 308 -12.63 35.66 -10.72
CA ARG A 308 -13.66 34.76 -11.27
C ARG A 308 -13.57 34.56 -12.77
N GLU A 309 -13.28 35.61 -13.54
CA GLU A 309 -13.13 35.53 -14.98
C GLU A 309 -11.95 34.60 -15.35
N GLN A 310 -10.83 34.75 -14.66
CA GLN A 310 -9.65 33.91 -14.89
C GLN A 310 -9.89 32.47 -14.49
N ILE A 311 -10.67 32.21 -13.42
CA ILE A 311 -11.08 30.87 -13.00
C ILE A 311 -11.93 30.23 -14.10
N ASP A 312 -12.91 30.98 -14.67
CA ASP A 312 -13.77 30.46 -15.74
C ASP A 312 -12.99 30.15 -17.02
N ASP A 313 -12.04 30.98 -17.41
CA ASP A 313 -11.16 30.75 -18.57
C ASP A 313 -10.38 29.43 -18.43
N ILE A 314 -9.85 29.16 -17.22
CA ILE A 314 -9.09 27.92 -16.94
C ILE A 314 -10.03 26.71 -16.90
N ILE A 315 -11.23 26.86 -16.35
CA ILE A 315 -12.25 25.81 -16.36
C ILE A 315 -12.59 25.45 -17.80
N GLU A 316 -12.91 26.44 -18.63
CA GLU A 316 -13.28 26.21 -20.04
C GLU A 316 -12.14 25.58 -20.84
N LYS A 317 -10.91 26.03 -20.61
CA LYS A 317 -9.70 25.47 -21.22
C LYS A 317 -9.59 23.94 -21.03
N HIS A 318 -9.89 23.44 -19.83
CA HIS A 318 -9.72 22.02 -19.49
C HIS A 318 -11.00 21.18 -19.65
N THR A 319 -12.15 21.82 -19.64
CA THR A 319 -13.45 21.10 -19.59
C THR A 319 -14.35 21.39 -20.79
N GLY A 320 -13.95 22.28 -21.71
CA GLY A 320 -14.74 22.67 -22.88
C GLY A 320 -15.10 21.50 -23.81
N ASP A 321 -14.27 20.47 -23.87
CA ASP A 321 -14.49 19.26 -24.66
C ASP A 321 -15.39 18.22 -23.97
N LEU A 322 -15.82 18.46 -22.73
CA LEU A 322 -16.69 17.51 -22.02
C LEU A 322 -18.11 17.55 -22.62
N PRO A 323 -18.73 16.37 -22.80
CA PRO A 323 -20.11 16.30 -23.29
C PRO A 323 -21.07 17.00 -22.34
N LYS A 324 -21.83 17.97 -22.83
CA LYS A 324 -22.80 18.74 -22.02
C LYS A 324 -23.81 17.86 -21.29
N ALA A 325 -24.19 16.72 -21.88
CA ALA A 325 -25.10 15.74 -21.28
C ALA A 325 -24.54 15.06 -20.02
N ASP A 326 -23.21 15.01 -19.88
CA ASP A 326 -22.56 14.34 -18.77
C ASP A 326 -22.26 15.28 -17.58
N LEU A 327 -22.33 16.62 -17.78
CA LEU A 327 -21.93 17.62 -16.77
C LEU A 327 -22.69 17.48 -15.44
N GLU A 328 -23.99 17.17 -15.49
CA GLU A 328 -24.80 16.99 -14.28
C GLU A 328 -24.37 15.74 -13.51
N VAL A 329 -24.14 14.64 -14.21
CA VAL A 329 -23.67 13.36 -13.64
C VAL A 329 -22.28 13.50 -13.03
N LEU A 330 -21.46 14.40 -13.58
CA LEU A 330 -20.11 14.70 -13.11
C LEU A 330 -20.07 15.63 -11.89
N GLY A 331 -21.21 16.20 -11.48
CA GLY A 331 -21.27 17.19 -10.41
C GLY A 331 -20.56 18.52 -10.76
N TYR A 332 -20.50 18.83 -12.07
CA TYR A 332 -19.76 19.97 -12.60
C TYR A 332 -20.13 21.30 -11.95
N TRP A 333 -21.41 21.57 -11.73
CA TRP A 333 -21.89 22.83 -11.20
C TRP A 333 -21.49 23.09 -9.76
N GLU A 334 -21.53 22.06 -8.90
CA GLU A 334 -21.04 22.16 -7.51
C GLU A 334 -19.53 22.30 -7.46
N TRP A 335 -18.82 21.58 -8.32
CA TRP A 335 -17.37 21.68 -8.47
C TRP A 335 -16.94 23.08 -8.93
N ARG A 336 -17.59 23.65 -9.95
CA ARG A 336 -17.33 25.01 -10.44
C ARG A 336 -17.61 26.06 -9.36
N GLU A 337 -18.73 25.95 -8.64
CA GLU A 337 -19.05 26.84 -7.51
C GLU A 337 -17.99 26.79 -6.42
N ALA A 338 -17.43 25.62 -6.13
CA ALA A 338 -16.33 25.47 -5.16
C ALA A 338 -15.08 26.21 -5.63
N LEU A 339 -14.71 26.09 -6.91
CA LEU A 339 -13.57 26.79 -7.49
C LEU A 339 -13.74 28.30 -7.41
N HIS A 340 -14.93 28.81 -7.69
CA HIS A 340 -15.27 30.24 -7.55
C HIS A 340 -15.12 30.76 -6.12
N ARG A 341 -15.20 29.88 -5.09
CA ARG A 341 -14.94 30.21 -3.69
C ARG A 341 -13.50 29.93 -3.25
N GLY A 342 -12.60 29.63 -4.17
CA GLY A 342 -11.21 29.32 -3.88
C GLY A 342 -11.00 27.97 -3.18
N LEU A 343 -11.95 27.03 -3.31
CA LEU A 343 -11.98 25.71 -2.68
C LEU A 343 -11.95 24.60 -3.71
N ALA A 344 -11.23 23.52 -3.44
CA ALA A 344 -11.23 22.36 -4.32
C ALA A 344 -11.06 21.02 -3.54
N ALA A 345 -11.47 19.93 -4.17
CA ALA A 345 -11.04 18.59 -3.83
C ALA A 345 -10.03 18.11 -4.89
N HIS A 346 -9.10 17.22 -4.49
CA HIS A 346 -8.15 16.60 -5.41
C HIS A 346 -7.88 15.14 -5.02
N HIS A 347 -8.39 14.21 -5.79
CA HIS A 347 -8.19 12.78 -5.56
C HIS A 347 -8.36 11.97 -6.85
N ALA A 348 -7.89 10.73 -6.85
CA ALA A 348 -7.89 9.84 -8.01
C ALA A 348 -9.30 9.47 -8.54
N GLY A 349 -10.37 9.72 -7.77
CA GLY A 349 -11.76 9.52 -8.19
C GLY A 349 -12.34 10.65 -9.05
N MET A 350 -11.61 11.76 -9.24
CA MET A 350 -12.00 12.87 -10.10
C MET A 350 -11.57 12.62 -11.54
N LEU A 351 -12.29 13.25 -12.49
CA LEU A 351 -11.85 13.26 -13.89
C LEU A 351 -10.47 13.91 -14.02
N PRO A 352 -9.61 13.44 -14.94
CA PRO A 352 -8.34 14.09 -15.22
C PRO A 352 -8.47 15.59 -15.51
N ALA A 353 -9.43 16.00 -16.34
CA ALA A 353 -9.70 17.40 -16.66
C ALA A 353 -9.97 18.24 -15.39
N PHE A 354 -10.77 17.74 -14.46
CA PHE A 354 -11.04 18.43 -13.20
C PHE A 354 -9.80 18.55 -12.32
N ARG A 355 -8.98 17.50 -12.26
CA ARG A 355 -7.72 17.56 -11.48
C ARG A 355 -6.76 18.57 -12.03
N HIS A 356 -6.54 18.58 -13.35
CA HIS A 356 -5.64 19.54 -13.99
C HIS A 356 -6.12 21.00 -13.82
N THR A 357 -7.44 21.24 -13.90
CA THR A 357 -8.01 22.55 -13.58
C THR A 357 -7.65 22.98 -12.15
N VAL A 358 -7.85 22.08 -11.17
CA VAL A 358 -7.51 22.37 -9.76
C VAL A 358 -6.02 22.63 -9.60
N GLU A 359 -5.17 21.84 -10.26
CA GLU A 359 -3.71 21.96 -10.21
C GLU A 359 -3.27 23.33 -10.76
N GLU A 360 -3.79 23.75 -11.94
CA GLU A 360 -3.47 25.03 -12.55
C GLU A 360 -3.95 26.21 -11.70
N LEU A 361 -5.20 26.16 -11.21
CA LEU A 361 -5.78 27.19 -10.36
C LEU A 361 -5.01 27.33 -9.03
N PHE A 362 -4.60 26.22 -8.42
CA PHE A 362 -3.86 26.24 -7.16
C PHE A 362 -2.45 26.84 -7.33
N VAL A 363 -1.74 26.45 -8.38
CA VAL A 363 -0.41 27.00 -8.69
C VAL A 363 -0.48 28.51 -8.95
N LYS A 364 -1.54 28.98 -9.60
CA LYS A 364 -1.80 30.39 -9.82
C LYS A 364 -2.32 31.16 -8.59
N GLY A 365 -2.62 30.43 -7.49
CA GLY A 365 -3.13 31.02 -6.24
C GLY A 365 -4.60 31.40 -6.27
N LEU A 366 -5.34 31.03 -7.31
CA LEU A 366 -6.77 31.28 -7.48
C LEU A 366 -7.62 30.33 -6.60
N VAL A 367 -7.16 29.10 -6.41
CA VAL A 367 -7.68 28.18 -5.39
C VAL A 367 -6.73 28.23 -4.20
N ARG A 368 -7.27 28.51 -3.01
CA ARG A 368 -6.49 28.71 -1.79
C ARG A 368 -6.58 27.58 -0.77
N ALA A 369 -7.55 26.68 -0.92
CA ALA A 369 -7.65 25.48 -0.07
C ALA A 369 -8.03 24.25 -0.88
N VAL A 370 -7.26 23.17 -0.71
CA VAL A 370 -7.47 21.90 -1.40
C VAL A 370 -7.60 20.77 -0.38
N PHE A 371 -8.67 19.97 -0.48
CA PHE A 371 -8.83 18.72 0.25
C PHE A 371 -8.31 17.59 -0.62
N ALA A 372 -7.27 16.88 -0.18
CA ALA A 372 -6.58 15.91 -1.01
C ALA A 372 -6.38 14.55 -0.33
N THR A 373 -6.26 13.52 -1.16
CA THR A 373 -5.73 12.22 -0.74
C THR A 373 -4.20 12.19 -0.90
N GLU A 374 -3.53 11.18 -0.34
CA GLU A 374 -2.06 11.05 -0.40
C GLU A 374 -1.50 11.06 -1.83
N THR A 375 -2.30 10.71 -2.84
CA THR A 375 -1.87 10.73 -4.24
C THR A 375 -1.39 12.09 -4.72
N LEU A 376 -1.85 13.18 -4.11
CA LEU A 376 -1.34 14.53 -4.39
C LEU A 376 0.11 14.71 -3.91
N ALA A 377 0.49 14.03 -2.82
CA ALA A 377 1.86 14.09 -2.31
C ALA A 377 2.87 13.37 -3.22
N LEU A 378 2.38 12.46 -4.06
CA LEU A 378 3.18 11.62 -4.92
C LEU A 378 3.41 12.30 -6.28
N GLY A 379 4.35 13.23 -6.33
CA GLY A 379 4.94 13.70 -7.58
C GLY A 379 4.27 14.88 -8.29
N ILE A 380 3.10 15.39 -7.87
CA ILE A 380 2.50 16.59 -8.47
C ILE A 380 3.14 17.84 -7.84
N ASN A 381 3.59 18.78 -8.67
CA ASN A 381 4.19 20.02 -8.17
C ASN A 381 3.11 21.03 -7.77
N MET A 382 2.48 20.76 -6.64
CA MET A 382 1.51 21.67 -5.98
C MET A 382 2.03 22.01 -4.57
N PRO A 383 3.00 22.88 -4.42
CA PRO A 383 3.46 23.28 -3.10
C PRO A 383 2.47 24.27 -2.49
N ALA A 384 2.19 24.12 -1.20
CA ALA A 384 1.35 25.01 -0.41
C ALA A 384 2.18 25.78 0.61
N ARG A 385 1.66 26.83 1.20
CA ARG A 385 2.25 27.43 2.40
C ARG A 385 2.06 26.51 3.60
N THR A 386 0.88 25.90 3.71
CA THR A 386 0.51 25.04 4.83
C THR A 386 0.01 23.67 4.37
N VAL A 387 0.40 22.64 5.09
CA VAL A 387 -0.16 21.29 4.98
C VAL A 387 -0.88 20.96 6.27
N VAL A 388 -2.13 20.52 6.16
CA VAL A 388 -2.94 20.04 7.29
C VAL A 388 -3.13 18.54 7.20
N LEU A 389 -2.84 17.82 8.29
CA LEU A 389 -3.10 16.39 8.42
C LEU A 389 -4.32 16.20 9.33
N GLU A 390 -5.46 15.77 8.76
CA GLU A 390 -6.70 15.57 9.52
C GLU A 390 -6.62 14.33 10.41
N ARG A 391 -5.89 13.30 9.96
CA ARG A 391 -5.64 12.06 10.70
C ARG A 391 -4.22 11.57 10.42
N LEU A 392 -3.71 10.71 11.33
CA LEU A 392 -2.41 10.05 11.18
C LEU A 392 -2.54 8.55 10.86
N VAL A 393 -3.76 8.10 10.59
CA VAL A 393 -4.09 6.70 10.25
C VAL A 393 -4.73 6.67 8.88
N LYS A 394 -4.25 5.78 8.01
CA LYS A 394 -4.78 5.57 6.67
C LYS A 394 -5.09 4.09 6.41
N TYR A 395 -5.92 3.82 5.40
CA TYR A 395 -6.14 2.46 4.91
C TYR A 395 -5.05 2.11 3.88
N ASN A 396 -4.30 1.04 4.15
CA ASN A 396 -3.16 0.61 3.33
C ASN A 396 -3.52 -0.46 2.27
N GLY A 397 -4.81 -0.72 2.06
CA GLY A 397 -5.31 -1.79 1.20
C GLY A 397 -5.75 -3.05 1.97
N GLU A 398 -5.21 -3.28 3.17
CA GLU A 398 -5.52 -4.46 4.00
C GLU A 398 -6.13 -4.04 5.36
N SER A 399 -5.59 -3.00 5.97
CA SER A 399 -6.01 -2.55 7.31
C SER A 399 -5.77 -1.04 7.48
N HIS A 400 -6.33 -0.47 8.54
CA HIS A 400 -5.98 0.86 8.98
C HIS A 400 -4.62 0.83 9.68
N ALA A 401 -3.64 1.54 9.13
CA ALA A 401 -2.28 1.63 9.63
C ALA A 401 -1.90 3.10 9.91
N GLU A 402 -1.04 3.31 10.90
CA GLU A 402 -0.46 4.62 11.18
C GLU A 402 0.49 5.04 10.03
N LEU A 403 0.61 6.35 9.83
CA LEU A 403 1.56 6.90 8.86
C LEU A 403 2.98 6.52 9.26
N THR A 404 3.76 6.11 8.28
CA THR A 404 5.19 5.96 8.45
C THR A 404 5.90 7.33 8.42
N PRO A 405 7.10 7.46 9.02
CA PRO A 405 7.89 8.70 8.93
C PRO A 405 8.13 9.18 7.49
N GLY A 406 8.34 8.25 6.56
CA GLY A 406 8.51 8.59 5.14
C GLY A 406 7.26 9.23 4.53
N GLU A 407 6.09 8.66 4.78
CA GLU A 407 4.81 9.21 4.33
C GLU A 407 4.53 10.57 4.96
N TYR A 408 4.75 10.71 6.26
CA TYR A 408 4.63 12.00 6.96
C TYR A 408 5.52 13.05 6.31
N THR A 409 6.78 12.73 6.04
CA THR A 409 7.76 13.63 5.40
C THR A 409 7.36 13.99 3.97
N GLN A 410 6.83 13.05 3.19
CA GLN A 410 6.33 13.32 1.83
C GLN A 410 5.13 14.27 1.84
N LEU A 411 4.15 14.03 2.74
CA LEU A 411 2.97 14.87 2.87
C LEU A 411 3.35 16.30 3.31
N THR A 412 4.08 16.41 4.41
CA THR A 412 4.51 17.71 4.96
C THR A 412 5.58 18.40 4.12
N GLY A 413 6.26 17.62 3.26
CA GLY A 413 7.21 18.11 2.26
C GLY A 413 6.61 19.07 1.24
N ARG A 414 5.29 19.10 1.11
CA ARG A 414 4.57 20.04 0.24
C ARG A 414 4.41 21.44 0.84
N ALA A 415 4.67 21.62 2.12
CA ALA A 415 4.58 22.92 2.78
C ALA A 415 5.85 23.77 2.52
N GLY A 416 5.67 25.06 2.27
CA GLY A 416 6.75 26.02 1.99
C GLY A 416 7.15 26.06 0.52
N ARG A 417 6.72 27.12 -0.19
CA ARG A 417 6.99 27.34 -1.61
C ARG A 417 8.34 28.05 -1.77
N ARG A 418 9.31 27.40 -2.37
CA ARG A 418 10.64 27.99 -2.61
C ARG A 418 10.53 29.28 -3.45
N GLY A 419 11.19 30.32 -3.00
CA GLY A 419 11.18 31.63 -3.66
C GLY A 419 9.91 32.48 -3.43
N ILE A 420 8.92 31.95 -2.72
CA ILE A 420 7.66 32.64 -2.38
C ILE A 420 7.48 32.75 -0.88
N ASP A 421 7.56 31.63 -0.17
CA ASP A 421 7.36 31.58 1.29
C ASP A 421 8.71 31.61 2.02
N VAL A 422 8.75 32.37 3.12
CA VAL A 422 9.91 32.40 4.03
C VAL A 422 9.93 31.13 4.89
N GLU A 423 8.75 30.61 5.21
CA GLU A 423 8.52 29.43 6.02
C GLU A 423 7.30 28.64 5.57
N GLY A 424 7.30 27.35 5.83
CA GLY A 424 6.17 26.45 5.61
C GLY A 424 5.64 25.91 6.92
N HIS A 425 4.39 25.47 6.95
CA HIS A 425 3.71 25.01 8.14
C HIS A 425 3.08 23.63 7.94
N ALA A 426 3.29 22.73 8.90
CA ALA A 426 2.61 21.44 8.98
C ALA A 426 1.73 21.43 10.24
N VAL A 427 0.43 21.25 10.05
CA VAL A 427 -0.56 21.29 11.12
C VAL A 427 -1.23 19.94 11.26
N VAL A 428 -1.13 19.31 12.43
CA VAL A 428 -1.87 18.09 12.77
C VAL A 428 -3.12 18.47 13.56
N LEU A 429 -4.30 18.03 13.11
CA LEU A 429 -5.53 18.23 13.85
C LEU A 429 -5.60 17.21 14.98
N TRP A 430 -5.59 17.70 16.22
CA TRP A 430 -5.64 16.84 17.39
C TRP A 430 -7.00 16.18 17.56
N GLN A 431 -6.98 14.90 17.85
CA GLN A 431 -8.12 14.06 18.26
C GLN A 431 -7.71 13.22 19.48
N PRO A 432 -8.62 12.70 20.28
CA PRO A 432 -8.29 11.95 21.51
C PRO A 432 -7.38 10.73 21.30
N GLU A 433 -7.38 10.18 20.09
CA GLU A 433 -6.53 9.04 19.70
C GLU A 433 -5.11 9.46 19.29
N VAL A 434 -4.85 10.77 19.10
CA VAL A 434 -3.57 11.29 18.63
C VAL A 434 -2.63 11.52 19.81
N ASP A 435 -1.59 10.70 19.92
CA ASP A 435 -0.48 10.90 20.86
C ASP A 435 0.52 11.93 20.29
N THR A 436 0.67 13.05 20.97
CA THR A 436 1.61 14.12 20.58
C THR A 436 3.06 13.65 20.55
N SER A 437 3.43 12.67 21.39
CA SER A 437 4.78 12.09 21.36
C SER A 437 5.02 11.27 20.08
N ALA A 438 4.00 10.56 19.60
CA ALA A 438 4.05 9.86 18.31
C ALA A 438 4.16 10.87 17.14
N VAL A 439 3.38 11.97 17.19
CA VAL A 439 3.51 13.07 16.20
C VAL A 439 4.92 13.63 16.16
N ALA A 440 5.51 13.90 17.34
CA ALA A 440 6.88 14.39 17.44
C ALA A 440 7.91 13.39 16.89
N GLY A 441 7.68 12.08 17.12
CA GLY A 441 8.48 11.02 16.53
C GLY A 441 8.42 11.01 14.99
N LEU A 442 7.24 11.16 14.41
CA LEU A 442 7.08 11.28 12.96
C LEU A 442 7.75 12.54 12.40
N ALA A 443 7.54 13.68 13.04
CA ALA A 443 8.06 14.98 12.62
C ALA A 443 9.58 15.11 12.74
N SER A 444 10.20 14.43 13.72
CA SER A 444 11.66 14.44 13.92
C SER A 444 12.41 13.47 13.00
N THR A 445 11.73 12.46 12.44
CA THR A 445 12.33 11.46 11.57
C THR A 445 12.26 11.94 10.12
N ARG A 446 13.38 12.49 9.62
CA ARG A 446 13.45 13.11 8.28
C ARG A 446 13.79 12.16 7.15
N THR A 447 14.26 10.96 7.46
CA THR A 447 14.73 9.99 6.49
C THR A 447 14.09 8.62 6.75
N TYR A 448 13.90 7.85 5.69
CA TYR A 448 13.40 6.47 5.75
C TYR A 448 14.26 5.55 4.88
N PRO A 449 14.38 4.26 5.20
CA PRO A 449 15.21 3.35 4.42
C PRO A 449 14.52 3.00 3.10
N LEU A 450 15.24 3.14 1.99
CA LEU A 450 14.84 2.65 0.69
C LEU A 450 14.98 1.12 0.69
N ARG A 451 13.86 0.43 0.50
CA ARG A 451 13.82 -1.04 0.41
C ARG A 451 13.35 -1.46 -0.96
N SER A 452 14.05 -2.39 -1.56
CA SER A 452 13.63 -2.96 -2.84
C SER A 452 12.32 -3.73 -2.71
N SER A 453 11.44 -3.53 -3.68
CA SER A 453 10.22 -4.32 -3.90
C SER A 453 10.37 -5.33 -5.04
N PHE A 454 11.56 -5.43 -5.63
CA PHE A 454 11.84 -6.21 -6.82
C PHE A 454 11.56 -7.70 -6.64
N LYS A 455 10.78 -8.25 -7.57
CA LYS A 455 10.46 -9.68 -7.67
C LYS A 455 10.35 -10.06 -9.13
N PRO A 456 10.96 -11.19 -9.57
CA PRO A 456 10.78 -11.67 -10.94
C PRO A 456 9.30 -11.99 -11.23
N GLY A 457 8.79 -11.51 -12.38
CA GLY A 457 7.48 -11.85 -12.93
C GLY A 457 7.61 -12.71 -14.18
N TYR A 458 6.50 -13.19 -14.74
CA TYR A 458 6.51 -14.05 -15.94
C TYR A 458 7.00 -13.31 -17.18
N ASN A 459 6.39 -12.14 -17.48
CA ASN A 459 6.80 -11.30 -18.60
C ASN A 459 8.28 -10.94 -18.54
N MET A 460 8.75 -10.48 -17.37
CA MET A 460 10.15 -10.14 -17.15
C MET A 460 11.05 -11.34 -17.38
N SER A 461 10.72 -12.51 -16.83
CA SER A 461 11.55 -13.72 -16.95
C SER A 461 11.67 -14.17 -18.41
N ILE A 462 10.57 -14.16 -19.16
CA ILE A 462 10.57 -14.46 -20.61
C ILE A 462 11.44 -13.49 -21.38
N ASN A 463 11.30 -12.18 -21.15
CA ASN A 463 12.12 -11.17 -21.85
C ASN A 463 13.61 -11.32 -21.53
N LEU A 464 13.96 -11.66 -20.30
CA LEU A 464 15.34 -11.94 -19.92
C LEU A 464 15.91 -13.16 -20.65
N ILE A 465 15.13 -14.25 -20.68
CA ILE A 465 15.55 -15.49 -21.34
C ILE A 465 15.71 -15.26 -22.85
N ASP A 466 14.74 -14.63 -23.49
CA ASP A 466 14.77 -14.36 -24.94
C ASP A 466 15.96 -13.50 -25.35
N ARG A 467 16.40 -12.58 -24.51
CA ARG A 467 17.46 -11.62 -24.79
C ARG A 467 18.86 -12.13 -24.48
N MET A 468 19.06 -12.83 -23.39
CA MET A 468 20.39 -13.18 -22.87
C MET A 468 20.54 -14.63 -22.44
N GLY A 469 19.49 -15.43 -22.54
CA GLY A 469 19.48 -16.80 -22.02
C GLY A 469 19.32 -16.91 -20.51
N ALA A 470 18.97 -18.08 -20.03
CA ALA A 470 18.60 -18.32 -18.61
C ALA A 470 19.78 -18.10 -17.64
N ALA A 471 21.01 -18.45 -18.05
CA ALA A 471 22.19 -18.33 -17.18
C ALA A 471 22.57 -16.86 -16.91
N GLU A 472 22.60 -16.03 -17.96
CA GLU A 472 22.90 -14.60 -17.83
C GLU A 472 21.76 -13.86 -17.13
N ALA A 473 20.50 -14.22 -17.41
CA ALA A 473 19.32 -13.69 -16.72
C ALA A 473 19.41 -13.93 -15.21
N ARG A 474 19.79 -15.14 -14.80
CA ARG A 474 20.01 -15.48 -13.40
C ARG A 474 21.09 -14.60 -12.75
N THR A 475 22.24 -14.44 -13.42
CA THR A 475 23.32 -13.58 -12.95
C THR A 475 22.87 -12.12 -12.82
N LEU A 476 22.06 -11.65 -13.74
CA LEU A 476 21.50 -10.29 -13.68
C LEU A 476 20.62 -10.10 -12.45
N LEU A 477 19.74 -11.06 -12.16
CA LEU A 477 18.86 -11.02 -10.97
C LEU A 477 19.65 -11.03 -9.67
N GLU A 478 20.79 -11.75 -9.63
CA GLU A 478 21.69 -11.74 -8.49
C GLU A 478 22.36 -10.38 -8.27
N ARG A 479 22.39 -9.51 -9.28
CA ARG A 479 22.90 -8.13 -9.20
C ARG A 479 21.84 -7.09 -8.84
N SER A 480 20.58 -7.49 -8.62
CA SER A 480 19.49 -6.56 -8.22
C SER A 480 19.75 -5.94 -6.85
N PHE A 481 19.14 -4.78 -6.58
CA PHE A 481 19.21 -4.14 -5.27
C PHE A 481 18.54 -4.99 -4.19
N ALA A 482 17.48 -5.71 -4.54
CA ALA A 482 16.83 -6.65 -3.63
C ALA A 482 17.81 -7.74 -3.17
N GLN A 483 18.60 -8.32 -4.09
CA GLN A 483 19.61 -9.32 -3.75
C GLN A 483 20.78 -8.69 -2.98
N PHE A 484 21.24 -7.51 -3.38
CA PHE A 484 22.28 -6.77 -2.67
C PHE A 484 21.90 -6.49 -1.22
N GLN A 485 20.66 -6.05 -0.95
CA GLN A 485 20.15 -5.86 0.41
C GLN A 485 20.02 -7.19 1.17
N ALA A 486 19.58 -8.25 0.50
CA ALA A 486 19.49 -9.58 1.08
C ALA A 486 20.87 -10.07 1.52
N ASP A 487 21.87 -9.99 0.65
CA ASP A 487 23.24 -10.43 0.93
C ASP A 487 23.87 -9.63 2.09
N ARG A 488 23.64 -8.33 2.12
CA ARG A 488 24.13 -7.47 3.21
C ARG A 488 23.51 -7.83 4.56
N SER A 489 22.22 -8.19 4.57
CA SER A 489 21.53 -8.68 5.77
C SER A 489 22.09 -10.04 6.23
N VAL A 490 22.51 -10.88 5.30
CA VAL A 490 23.13 -12.19 5.57
C VAL A 490 24.46 -12.05 6.30
N VAL A 491 25.30 -11.08 5.95
CA VAL A 491 26.60 -10.84 6.63
C VAL A 491 26.41 -10.60 8.13
N GLY A 492 25.40 -9.83 8.52
CA GLY A 492 25.07 -9.63 9.93
C GLY A 492 24.62 -10.91 10.65
N LEU A 493 23.86 -11.76 9.96
CA LEU A 493 23.41 -13.05 10.48
C LEU A 493 24.58 -14.04 10.58
N VAL A 494 25.48 -14.09 9.59
CA VAL A 494 26.68 -14.96 9.61
C VAL A 494 27.59 -14.59 10.80
N ARG A 495 27.87 -13.31 10.99
CA ARG A 495 28.63 -12.85 12.18
C ARG A 495 27.92 -13.20 13.50
N GLY A 496 26.57 -13.14 13.51
CA GLY A 496 25.77 -13.57 14.64
C GLY A 496 25.90 -15.08 14.89
N ILE A 497 25.89 -15.89 13.84
CA ILE A 497 26.08 -17.34 13.91
C ILE A 497 27.48 -17.67 14.47
N GLU A 498 28.54 -17.09 13.92
CA GLU A 498 29.92 -17.29 14.38
C GLU A 498 30.09 -16.97 15.87
N ARG A 499 29.55 -15.82 16.32
CA ARG A 499 29.56 -15.43 17.72
C ARG A 499 28.80 -16.43 18.60
N ASN A 500 27.60 -16.86 18.15
CA ASN A 500 26.79 -17.84 18.85
C ASN A 500 27.48 -19.20 18.93
N GLU A 501 28.14 -19.66 17.85
CA GLU A 501 28.90 -20.90 17.80
C GLU A 501 30.09 -20.88 18.76
N SER A 502 30.76 -19.74 18.87
CA SER A 502 31.83 -19.55 19.87
C SER A 502 31.29 -19.66 21.32
N ALA A 503 30.11 -19.03 21.57
CA ALA A 503 29.44 -19.13 22.86
C ALA A 503 28.91 -20.55 23.15
N LEU A 504 28.37 -21.25 22.13
CA LEU A 504 27.95 -22.65 22.24
C LEU A 504 29.11 -23.58 22.58
N ARG A 505 30.29 -23.37 21.97
CA ARG A 505 31.49 -24.14 22.33
C ARG A 505 31.85 -23.94 23.80
N LYS A 506 31.90 -22.72 24.30
CA LYS A 506 32.17 -22.41 25.71
C LYS A 506 31.14 -23.05 26.67
N LEU A 507 29.87 -23.03 26.34
CA LEU A 507 28.81 -23.67 27.14
C LEU A 507 28.92 -25.18 27.12
N ARG A 508 29.30 -25.75 25.98
CA ARG A 508 29.56 -27.19 25.84
C ARG A 508 30.73 -27.65 26.66
N ASP A 509 31.83 -26.89 26.68
CA ASP A 509 33.01 -27.16 27.54
C ASP A 509 32.62 -27.13 29.02
N GLN A 510 31.78 -26.17 29.45
CA GLN A 510 31.26 -26.08 30.81
C GLN A 510 30.38 -27.29 31.19
N LEU A 511 29.71 -27.92 30.20
CA LEU A 511 28.90 -29.11 30.43
C LEU A 511 29.70 -30.39 30.50
N GLY A 512 31.03 -30.35 30.41
CA GLY A 512 31.91 -31.52 30.66
C GLY A 512 32.49 -32.14 29.42
N GLY A 513 32.69 -31.39 28.34
CA GLY A 513 33.51 -31.85 27.19
C GLY A 513 32.95 -33.05 26.42
N ALA A 514 33.54 -34.19 26.56
CA ALA A 514 33.24 -35.39 25.74
C ALA A 514 32.04 -36.22 26.18
N ASP A 515 31.49 -36.00 27.37
CA ASP A 515 30.34 -36.79 27.86
C ASP A 515 29.01 -36.18 27.31
N GLY A 516 28.54 -36.73 26.20
CA GLY A 516 27.24 -36.44 25.59
C GLY A 516 26.03 -36.63 26.52
N ASP A 517 26.22 -37.26 27.64
CA ASP A 517 25.24 -37.59 28.64
C ASP A 517 24.42 -36.44 29.17
N PHE A 518 25.02 -35.25 29.44
CA PHE A 518 24.27 -34.19 30.03
C PHE A 518 23.39 -33.43 29.02
N LEU A 519 23.84 -33.33 27.79
CA LEU A 519 23.02 -32.75 26.68
C LEU A 519 21.81 -33.65 26.38
N GLU A 520 21.99 -34.98 26.46
CA GLU A 520 20.88 -35.94 26.32
C GLU A 520 19.87 -35.77 27.46
N TYR A 521 20.32 -35.63 28.69
CA TYR A 521 19.48 -35.36 29.85
C TYR A 521 18.65 -34.09 29.67
N ILE A 522 19.24 -33.00 29.17
CA ILE A 522 18.53 -31.75 28.91
C ILE A 522 17.55 -31.89 27.74
N SER A 523 17.93 -32.59 26.69
CA SER A 523 17.05 -32.93 25.57
C SER A 523 15.80 -33.66 26.06
N LEU A 524 15.96 -34.64 26.96
CA LEU A 524 14.83 -35.35 27.59
C LEU A 524 13.92 -34.40 28.39
N ARG A 525 14.51 -33.49 29.20
CA ARG A 525 13.74 -32.47 29.95
C ARG A 525 12.93 -31.60 29.01
N GLU A 526 13.48 -31.18 27.88
CA GLU A 526 12.85 -30.33 26.93
C GLU A 526 11.73 -31.03 26.17
N ARG A 527 11.96 -32.27 25.72
CA ARG A 527 10.92 -33.11 25.10
C ARG A 527 9.73 -33.33 26.05
N ILE A 528 9.99 -33.55 27.36
CA ILE A 528 8.93 -33.61 28.36
C ILE A 528 8.12 -32.29 28.39
N LYS A 529 8.81 -31.16 28.51
CA LYS A 529 8.16 -29.84 28.57
C LYS A 529 7.39 -29.50 27.29
N GLN A 530 7.91 -29.91 26.14
CA GLN A 530 7.24 -29.72 24.85
C GLN A 530 5.98 -30.63 24.74
N ARG A 531 6.08 -31.88 25.17
CA ARG A 531 4.92 -32.78 25.18
C ARG A 531 3.86 -32.32 26.16
N GLU A 532 4.22 -31.87 27.34
CA GLU A 532 3.28 -31.29 28.32
C GLU A 532 2.55 -30.06 27.72
N ARG A 533 3.25 -29.18 27.01
CA ARG A 533 2.62 -28.05 26.32
C ARG A 533 1.69 -28.47 25.20
N GLN A 534 2.08 -29.48 24.40
CA GLN A 534 1.22 -30.02 23.35
C GLN A 534 -0.07 -30.60 23.94
N LEU A 535 0.03 -31.38 25.01
CA LEU A 535 -1.13 -31.94 25.70
C LEU A 535 -2.03 -30.86 26.31
N GLU A 536 -1.44 -29.77 26.85
CA GLU A 536 -2.21 -28.64 27.34
C GLU A 536 -2.93 -27.90 26.21
N GLN A 537 -2.26 -27.70 25.04
CA GLN A 537 -2.87 -27.08 23.87
C GLN A 537 -3.99 -27.94 23.28
N GLN A 538 -3.75 -29.23 23.12
CA GLN A 538 -4.78 -30.19 22.68
C GLN A 538 -5.96 -30.20 23.64
N GLY A 539 -5.72 -30.29 24.94
CA GLY A 539 -6.79 -30.25 25.94
C GLY A 539 -7.54 -28.89 26.02
N ARG A 540 -6.94 -27.77 25.54
CA ARG A 540 -7.65 -26.50 25.35
C ARG A 540 -8.49 -26.53 24.07
N SER A 541 -7.93 -27.06 22.97
CA SER A 541 -8.61 -27.19 21.70
C SER A 541 -9.83 -28.10 21.79
N ASP A 542 -9.67 -29.25 22.42
CA ASP A 542 -10.74 -30.24 22.61
C ASP A 542 -11.86 -29.65 23.47
N ARG A 543 -11.53 -28.99 24.59
CA ARG A 543 -12.49 -28.29 25.41
C ARG A 543 -13.25 -27.20 24.67
N ARG A 544 -12.54 -26.44 23.82
CA ARG A 544 -13.17 -25.41 22.98
C ARG A 544 -14.10 -26.07 21.95
N GLY A 545 -13.68 -27.17 21.32
CA GLY A 545 -14.50 -27.90 20.36
C GLY A 545 -15.79 -28.43 21.01
N VAL A 546 -15.69 -29.03 22.22
CA VAL A 546 -16.85 -29.50 22.97
C VAL A 546 -17.77 -28.35 23.41
N ALA A 547 -17.22 -27.23 23.83
CA ALA A 547 -18.01 -26.04 24.20
C ALA A 547 -18.70 -25.42 22.99
N VAL A 548 -18.05 -25.37 21.83
CA VAL A 548 -18.66 -24.95 20.55
C VAL A 548 -19.82 -25.86 20.19
N ALA A 549 -19.60 -27.19 20.19
CA ALA A 549 -20.65 -28.14 19.86
C ALA A 549 -21.85 -28.05 20.81
N ALA A 550 -21.59 -27.85 22.10
CA ALA A 550 -22.64 -27.68 23.10
C ALA A 550 -23.48 -26.42 22.88
N LEU A 551 -22.85 -25.27 22.56
CA LEU A 551 -23.56 -24.04 22.27
C LEU A 551 -24.36 -24.13 20.95
N THR A 552 -23.82 -24.79 19.95
CA THR A 552 -24.47 -24.99 18.64
C THR A 552 -25.72 -25.89 18.76
N ALA A 553 -25.70 -26.82 19.71
CA ALA A 553 -26.81 -27.77 19.94
C ALA A 553 -28.03 -27.11 20.66
N LEU A 554 -27.86 -25.91 21.25
CA LEU A 554 -28.94 -25.25 21.97
C LEU A 554 -30.04 -24.78 21.04
N ARG A 555 -31.27 -24.87 21.53
CA ARG A 555 -32.50 -24.51 20.81
C ARG A 555 -33.16 -23.29 21.45
N ARG A 556 -34.03 -22.65 20.70
CA ARG A 556 -34.84 -21.56 21.20
C ARG A 556 -35.73 -22.03 22.37
N GLY A 557 -35.67 -21.31 23.49
CA GLY A 557 -36.40 -21.66 24.72
C GLY A 557 -35.60 -22.51 25.70
N ASP A 558 -34.44 -23.06 25.33
CA ASP A 558 -33.57 -23.75 26.27
C ASP A 558 -33.06 -22.82 27.36
N VAL A 559 -33.10 -23.29 28.60
CA VAL A 559 -32.59 -22.58 29.77
C VAL A 559 -31.21 -23.13 30.12
N VAL A 560 -30.20 -22.25 30.14
CA VAL A 560 -28.81 -22.56 30.44
C VAL A 560 -28.31 -21.77 31.62
N ALA A 561 -27.31 -22.25 32.35
CA ALA A 561 -26.62 -21.51 33.36
C ALA A 561 -25.34 -20.86 32.82
N ILE A 562 -25.16 -19.57 32.95
CA ILE A 562 -23.90 -18.86 32.70
C ILE A 562 -23.09 -18.94 34.02
N PRO A 563 -21.93 -19.66 34.01
CA PRO A 563 -21.33 -20.08 35.28
C PRO A 563 -20.50 -19.00 35.98
N SER A 564 -20.12 -17.90 35.28
CA SER A 564 -19.27 -16.87 35.86
C SER A 564 -19.37 -15.53 35.12
N GLY A 565 -18.87 -14.45 35.76
CA GLY A 565 -18.84 -13.11 35.23
C GLY A 565 -20.05 -12.26 35.65
N ARG A 566 -20.14 -11.03 35.11
CA ARG A 566 -21.22 -10.05 35.39
C ARG A 566 -22.62 -10.55 35.00
N ARG A 567 -22.70 -11.65 34.25
CA ARG A 567 -23.93 -12.22 33.69
C ARG A 567 -24.20 -13.64 34.21
N ALA A 568 -23.50 -14.02 35.29
CA ALA A 568 -23.70 -15.34 35.92
C ALA A 568 -25.11 -15.52 36.38
N GLY A 569 -25.72 -16.67 36.12
CA GLY A 569 -27.12 -16.98 36.48
C GLY A 569 -27.82 -17.75 35.37
N LEU A 570 -29.14 -17.94 35.54
CA LEU A 570 -29.93 -18.58 34.48
C LEU A 570 -30.17 -17.65 33.30
N ALA A 571 -30.11 -18.20 32.09
CA ALA A 571 -30.42 -17.51 30.86
C ALA A 571 -31.26 -18.41 29.94
N VAL A 572 -32.19 -17.81 29.20
CA VAL A 572 -32.99 -18.49 28.20
C VAL A 572 -32.52 -18.13 26.78
N ILE A 573 -32.41 -19.07 25.89
CA ILE A 573 -32.03 -18.89 24.51
C ILE A 573 -33.22 -18.27 23.75
N LEU A 574 -33.04 -17.04 23.26
CA LEU A 574 -34.03 -16.36 22.43
C LEU A 574 -33.84 -16.71 20.93
N GLU A 575 -32.58 -16.70 20.48
CA GLU A 575 -32.18 -17.05 19.13
C GLU A 575 -30.94 -17.96 19.21
N PRO A 576 -31.03 -19.20 18.70
CA PRO A 576 -29.87 -20.05 18.58
C PRO A 576 -28.94 -19.53 17.46
N ASP A 577 -27.66 -19.87 17.53
CA ASP A 577 -26.68 -19.56 16.50
C ASP A 577 -25.84 -20.82 16.21
N ALA A 578 -25.80 -21.21 14.94
CA ALA A 578 -25.07 -22.38 14.48
C ALA A 578 -23.81 -22.00 13.69
N THR A 579 -23.29 -20.77 13.85
CA THR A 579 -22.07 -20.32 13.14
C THR A 579 -20.89 -21.26 13.43
N PRO A 580 -20.26 -21.86 12.43
CA PRO A 580 -19.15 -22.78 12.63
C PRO A 580 -17.98 -22.10 13.37
N GLY A 581 -17.53 -22.71 14.46
CA GLY A 581 -16.34 -22.29 15.21
C GLY A 581 -16.53 -21.16 16.21
N ASP A 582 -17.57 -20.31 16.10
CA ASP A 582 -17.84 -19.21 17.03
C ASP A 582 -19.35 -18.93 17.18
N PRO A 583 -20.13 -19.89 17.70
CA PRO A 583 -21.57 -19.71 17.93
C PRO A 583 -21.83 -18.63 18.97
N ARG A 584 -22.73 -17.70 18.66
CA ARG A 584 -23.11 -16.57 19.53
C ARG A 584 -24.62 -16.46 19.74
N PRO A 585 -25.27 -17.40 20.42
CA PRO A 585 -26.70 -17.35 20.63
C PRO A 585 -27.11 -16.11 21.42
N LEU A 586 -28.27 -15.55 21.07
CA LEU A 586 -28.89 -14.45 21.80
C LEU A 586 -29.64 -15.03 23.02
N VAL A 587 -29.31 -14.53 24.20
CA VAL A 587 -29.91 -14.97 25.45
C VAL A 587 -30.54 -13.82 26.23
N LEU A 588 -31.48 -14.15 27.14
CA LEU A 588 -31.99 -13.25 28.16
C LEU A 588 -31.74 -13.88 29.52
N THR A 589 -31.09 -13.12 30.42
CA THR A 589 -30.81 -13.56 31.79
C THR A 589 -31.95 -13.20 32.76
N GLU A 590 -31.99 -13.85 33.89
CA GLU A 590 -32.91 -13.53 34.99
C GLU A 590 -32.77 -12.09 35.52
N ASP A 591 -31.62 -11.44 35.32
CA ASP A 591 -31.35 -10.02 35.62
C ASP A 591 -31.77 -9.08 34.51
N LYS A 592 -32.60 -9.52 33.56
CA LYS A 592 -33.17 -8.72 32.45
C LYS A 592 -32.15 -8.24 31.43
N TRP A 593 -30.90 -8.77 31.42
CA TRP A 593 -29.96 -8.50 30.37
C TRP A 593 -30.26 -9.39 29.16
N ALA A 594 -30.31 -8.80 27.98
CA ALA A 594 -30.44 -9.50 26.71
C ALA A 594 -29.24 -9.18 25.83
N GLY A 595 -28.58 -10.19 25.31
CA GLY A 595 -27.39 -10.03 24.43
C GLY A 595 -26.83 -11.37 23.99
N ARG A 596 -25.85 -11.32 23.10
CA ARG A 596 -25.19 -12.53 22.61
C ARG A 596 -24.11 -12.99 23.58
N VAL A 597 -24.07 -14.29 23.83
CA VAL A 597 -23.03 -14.97 24.62
C VAL A 597 -22.11 -15.75 23.66
N SER A 598 -20.89 -16.00 24.09
CA SER A 598 -19.86 -16.68 23.33
C SER A 598 -19.31 -17.89 24.08
N VAL A 599 -18.47 -18.68 23.43
CA VAL A 599 -17.75 -19.79 24.07
C VAL A 599 -16.95 -19.34 25.30
N ALA A 600 -16.48 -18.10 25.31
CA ALA A 600 -15.71 -17.55 26.44
C ALA A 600 -16.56 -17.40 27.72
N ASP A 601 -17.87 -17.25 27.61
CA ASP A 601 -18.80 -17.15 28.75
C ASP A 601 -19.07 -18.51 29.39
N PHE A 602 -18.68 -19.62 28.72
CA PHE A 602 -18.91 -20.99 29.14
C PHE A 602 -17.58 -21.78 29.27
N PRO A 603 -16.88 -21.64 30.39
CA PRO A 603 -15.64 -22.41 30.64
C PRO A 603 -15.88 -23.93 30.77
N VAL A 604 -17.13 -24.33 30.89
CA VAL A 604 -17.65 -25.72 30.87
C VAL A 604 -18.72 -25.74 29.76
N PRO A 605 -18.88 -26.89 29.02
CA PRO A 605 -19.92 -26.99 28.00
C PRO A 605 -21.29 -26.59 28.53
N ALA A 606 -22.02 -25.79 27.76
CA ALA A 606 -23.36 -25.36 28.12
C ALA A 606 -24.34 -26.53 28.04
N GLU A 607 -25.07 -26.81 29.10
CA GLU A 607 -26.12 -27.81 29.13
C GLU A 607 -27.48 -27.15 29.24
N ALA A 608 -28.47 -27.66 28.49
CA ALA A 608 -29.85 -27.24 28.66
C ALA A 608 -30.41 -27.81 29.96
N LEU A 609 -30.63 -26.95 30.95
CA LEU A 609 -31.17 -27.31 32.26
C LEU A 609 -32.71 -27.56 32.26
N GLY A 610 -33.36 -27.10 31.21
CA GLY A 610 -34.79 -27.21 30.99
C GLY A 610 -35.20 -26.35 29.77
N HIS A 611 -36.52 -26.30 29.54
CA HIS A 611 -37.06 -25.58 28.40
C HIS A 611 -38.22 -24.67 28.86
N MET A 612 -38.21 -23.43 28.38
CA MET A 612 -39.24 -22.43 28.64
C MET A 612 -39.99 -22.10 27.35
N ARG A 613 -41.31 -22.14 27.36
CA ARG A 613 -42.10 -21.73 26.17
C ARG A 613 -41.99 -20.23 25.95
N LEU A 614 -41.55 -19.86 24.77
CA LEU A 614 -41.43 -18.48 24.35
C LEU A 614 -42.55 -18.10 23.38
N PRO A 615 -43.10 -16.84 23.47
CA PRO A 615 -44.03 -16.33 22.45
C PRO A 615 -43.43 -16.43 21.02
N ARG A 616 -44.25 -16.58 20.01
CA ARG A 616 -43.77 -16.70 18.60
C ARG A 616 -42.90 -15.54 18.15
N ARG A 617 -43.23 -14.30 18.61
CA ARG A 617 -42.39 -13.09 18.40
C ARG A 617 -42.00 -12.50 19.74
N VAL A 618 -40.71 -12.31 19.97
CA VAL A 618 -40.17 -11.69 21.17
C VAL A 618 -39.36 -10.48 20.77
N ASP A 619 -39.85 -9.29 21.10
CA ASP A 619 -39.03 -8.07 20.97
C ASP A 619 -38.22 -7.85 22.25
N HIS A 620 -37.01 -8.49 22.26
CA HIS A 620 -36.07 -8.37 23.39
C HIS A 620 -35.51 -6.96 23.61
N ARG A 621 -35.79 -6.01 22.73
CA ARG A 621 -35.34 -4.61 22.85
C ARG A 621 -36.21 -3.81 23.81
N THR A 622 -37.45 -4.19 24.00
CA THR A 622 -38.36 -3.49 24.92
C THR A 622 -38.12 -3.89 26.37
N ALA A 623 -38.13 -2.90 27.27
CA ALA A 623 -37.93 -3.12 28.71
C ALA A 623 -39.05 -3.97 29.34
N GLN A 624 -40.26 -3.91 28.78
CA GLN A 624 -41.41 -4.70 29.23
C GLN A 624 -41.22 -6.18 28.92
N ALA A 625 -40.90 -6.52 27.64
CA ALA A 625 -40.67 -7.91 27.25
C ALA A 625 -39.52 -8.57 28.05
N ARG A 626 -38.47 -7.81 28.34
CA ARG A 626 -37.38 -8.31 29.18
C ARG A 626 -37.80 -8.58 30.61
N ARG A 627 -38.68 -7.75 31.21
CA ARG A 627 -39.20 -8.00 32.54
C ARG A 627 -40.10 -9.22 32.60
N ASP A 628 -41.00 -9.35 31.64
CA ASP A 628 -41.95 -10.47 31.57
C ASP A 628 -41.24 -11.79 31.36
N LEU A 629 -40.26 -11.86 30.43
CA LEU A 629 -39.49 -13.07 30.19
C LEU A 629 -38.53 -13.42 31.33
N ALA A 630 -37.92 -12.43 32.02
CA ALA A 630 -37.08 -12.69 33.17
C ALA A 630 -37.92 -13.17 34.38
N SER A 631 -39.17 -12.66 34.52
CA SER A 631 -40.12 -13.16 35.52
C SER A 631 -40.55 -14.58 35.20
N ALA A 632 -40.88 -14.87 33.94
CA ALA A 632 -41.22 -16.22 33.50
C ALA A 632 -40.05 -17.20 33.70
N LEU A 633 -38.81 -16.76 33.41
CA LEU A 633 -37.61 -17.59 33.65
C LEU A 633 -37.45 -17.97 35.12
N ARG A 634 -37.63 -17.02 36.03
CA ARG A 634 -37.58 -17.28 37.46
C ARG A 634 -38.71 -18.20 37.95
N SER A 635 -39.88 -18.11 37.36
CA SER A 635 -41.03 -18.97 37.72
C SER A 635 -40.94 -20.40 37.13
N THR A 636 -39.93 -20.73 36.32
CA THR A 636 -39.74 -22.10 35.81
C THR A 636 -39.36 -23.09 36.87
N GLY A 637 -38.93 -22.67 38.08
CA GLY A 637 -38.43 -23.55 39.11
C GLY A 637 -37.08 -24.20 38.82
N ILE A 638 -36.44 -23.88 37.70
CA ILE A 638 -35.12 -24.37 37.36
C ILE A 638 -34.10 -23.63 38.25
N SER A 639 -33.25 -24.43 38.91
CA SER A 639 -32.15 -23.88 39.71
C SER A 639 -30.81 -23.99 38.98
N ALA A 640 -30.00 -22.96 39.08
CA ALA A 640 -28.64 -23.00 38.52
C ALA A 640 -27.82 -24.05 39.30
N PRO A 641 -27.13 -24.98 38.62
CA PRO A 641 -26.26 -25.94 39.28
C PRO A 641 -25.18 -25.17 40.07
N GLY A 642 -24.83 -25.69 41.27
CA GLY A 642 -23.75 -25.13 42.05
C GLY A 642 -22.45 -25.06 41.29
N ARG A 643 -21.53 -24.15 41.67
CA ARG A 643 -20.25 -23.90 40.97
C ARG A 643 -19.63 -25.21 40.51
N PRO A 644 -19.37 -25.39 39.20
CA PRO A 644 -18.83 -26.61 38.67
C PRO A 644 -17.48 -26.89 39.34
N ARG A 645 -17.34 -28.05 39.97
CA ARG A 645 -16.02 -28.56 40.39
C ARG A 645 -15.16 -28.65 39.14
N ARG A 646 -13.97 -28.03 39.19
CA ARG A 646 -12.97 -28.12 38.10
C ARG A 646 -12.89 -29.57 37.68
N GLY A 647 -13.37 -29.89 36.49
CA GLY A 647 -13.29 -31.22 35.89
C GLY A 647 -11.84 -31.72 35.93
N LYS A 648 -11.65 -32.99 36.20
CA LYS A 648 -10.33 -33.65 36.22
C LYS A 648 -9.56 -33.21 34.97
N ARG A 649 -8.39 -32.60 35.19
CA ARG A 649 -7.40 -32.38 34.13
C ARG A 649 -7.26 -33.71 33.40
N ALA A 650 -7.47 -33.76 32.07
CA ALA A 650 -7.02 -34.87 31.26
C ALA A 650 -5.57 -35.14 31.66
N SER A 651 -5.34 -36.23 32.31
CA SER A 651 -4.14 -36.45 33.13
C SER A 651 -2.99 -36.64 32.16
N ALA A 652 -2.00 -35.74 32.20
CA ALA A 652 -0.68 -35.98 31.63
C ALA A 652 -0.06 -37.32 32.19
N ALA A 653 -0.74 -37.97 33.13
CA ALA A 653 -0.42 -39.25 33.68
C ALA A 653 -0.74 -40.42 32.73
N ASP A 654 -1.69 -40.26 31.82
CA ASP A 654 -2.14 -41.34 30.90
C ASP A 654 -1.42 -41.34 29.54
N ASP A 655 -0.58 -40.30 29.27
CA ASP A 655 0.20 -40.26 28.04
C ASP A 655 1.41 -41.20 28.12
N ARG A 656 1.41 -42.21 27.25
CA ARG A 656 2.46 -43.25 27.21
C ARG A 656 3.82 -42.66 26.86
N GLU A 657 3.88 -41.71 25.95
CA GLU A 657 5.10 -41.08 25.53
C GLU A 657 5.71 -40.25 26.67
N LEU A 658 4.88 -39.45 27.35
CA LEU A 658 5.32 -38.65 28.49
C LEU A 658 5.80 -39.53 29.65
N SER A 659 5.11 -40.64 29.93
CA SER A 659 5.51 -41.59 30.95
C SER A 659 6.86 -42.28 30.62
N THR A 660 7.08 -42.57 29.34
CA THR A 660 8.35 -43.18 28.86
C THR A 660 9.48 -42.17 28.99
N LEU A 661 9.28 -40.93 28.51
CA LEU A 661 10.28 -39.83 28.62
C LEU A 661 10.65 -39.55 30.09
N ARG A 662 9.69 -39.52 31.00
CA ARG A 662 9.91 -39.34 32.43
C ARG A 662 10.70 -40.51 33.04
N ARG A 663 10.46 -41.76 32.58
CA ARG A 663 11.21 -42.92 33.02
C ARG A 663 12.65 -42.86 32.52
N SER A 664 12.87 -42.53 31.24
CA SER A 664 14.22 -42.33 30.68
C SER A 664 14.97 -41.23 31.41
N LEU A 665 14.31 -40.10 31.72
CA LEU A 665 14.94 -39.01 32.48
C LEU A 665 15.38 -39.45 33.88
N ARG A 666 14.58 -40.25 34.59
CA ARG A 666 14.94 -40.76 35.94
C ARG A 666 16.05 -41.80 35.90
N ALA A 667 16.09 -42.63 34.87
CA ALA A 667 17.13 -43.65 34.66
C ALA A 667 18.47 -43.06 34.14
N HIS A 668 18.46 -41.81 33.72
CA HIS A 668 19.65 -41.19 33.16
C HIS A 668 20.74 -40.92 34.24
N PRO A 669 22.01 -41.21 33.99
CA PRO A 669 23.08 -41.03 34.99
C PRO A 669 23.16 -39.61 35.55
N ALA A 670 22.92 -38.61 34.71
CA ALA A 670 22.94 -37.20 35.11
C ALA A 670 21.84 -36.83 36.13
N HIS A 671 20.79 -37.68 36.32
CA HIS A 671 19.68 -37.41 37.23
C HIS A 671 20.10 -37.39 38.72
N THR A 672 21.11 -38.14 39.06
CA THR A 672 21.60 -38.31 40.44
C THR A 672 22.76 -37.36 40.79
N ARG A 673 23.26 -36.55 39.83
CA ARG A 673 24.40 -35.63 40.08
C ARG A 673 24.04 -34.50 41.05
N ALA A 674 24.96 -34.17 41.94
CA ALA A 674 24.76 -33.09 42.93
C ALA A 674 24.67 -31.68 42.26
N ASP A 675 25.37 -31.50 41.16
CA ASP A 675 25.42 -30.23 40.39
C ASP A 675 24.33 -30.15 39.31
N ARG A 676 23.39 -31.09 39.27
CA ARG A 676 22.34 -31.21 38.24
C ARG A 676 21.61 -29.91 37.94
N GLU A 677 21.22 -29.14 38.94
CA GLU A 677 20.44 -27.91 38.71
C GLU A 677 21.29 -26.79 38.09
N GLN A 678 22.56 -26.68 38.46
CA GLN A 678 23.48 -25.73 37.84
C GLN A 678 23.75 -26.08 36.39
N MET A 679 24.07 -27.33 36.14
CA MET A 679 24.27 -27.86 34.76
C MET A 679 23.02 -27.78 33.92
N SER A 680 21.82 -27.94 34.49
CA SER A 680 20.56 -27.79 33.76
C SER A 680 20.35 -26.35 33.28
N ARG A 681 20.71 -25.36 34.10
CA ARG A 681 20.62 -23.93 33.66
C ARG A 681 21.61 -23.64 32.52
N ILE A 682 22.82 -24.17 32.57
CA ILE A 682 23.79 -24.03 31.47
C ILE A 682 23.28 -24.68 30.20
N GLY A 683 22.71 -25.87 30.28
CA GLY A 683 22.18 -26.57 29.14
C GLY A 683 20.88 -26.00 28.58
N GLU A 684 20.00 -25.44 29.42
CA GLU A 684 18.83 -24.68 28.92
C GLU A 684 19.30 -23.44 28.12
N ARG A 685 20.36 -22.78 28.58
CA ARG A 685 20.98 -21.67 27.86
C ARG A 685 21.64 -22.11 26.55
N TYR A 686 22.31 -23.29 26.57
CA TYR A 686 22.85 -23.90 25.36
C TYR A 686 21.76 -24.19 24.33
N ASN A 687 20.67 -24.86 24.72
CA ASN A 687 19.59 -25.22 23.81
C ASN A 687 18.85 -24.00 23.26
N LYS A 688 18.69 -22.95 24.06
CA LYS A 688 18.10 -21.69 23.59
C LYS A 688 18.97 -21.06 22.51
N LEU A 689 20.28 -20.93 22.78
CA LEU A 689 21.24 -20.33 21.85
C LEU A 689 21.40 -21.19 20.57
N ALA A 690 21.39 -22.54 20.70
CA ALA A 690 21.44 -23.44 19.57
C ALA A 690 20.23 -23.26 18.62
N ARG A 691 19.03 -23.11 19.18
CA ARG A 691 17.81 -22.84 18.38
C ARG A 691 17.84 -21.48 17.72
N GLU A 692 18.29 -20.44 18.43
CA GLU A 692 18.47 -19.11 17.84
C GLU A 692 19.46 -19.18 16.68
N THR A 693 20.56 -19.91 16.83
CA THR A 693 21.58 -20.10 15.79
C THR A 693 21.03 -20.86 14.59
N GLU A 694 20.26 -21.93 14.83
CA GLU A 694 19.61 -22.70 13.76
C GLU A 694 18.57 -21.85 13.01
N THR A 695 17.80 -21.05 13.72
CA THR A 695 16.86 -20.10 13.10
C THR A 695 17.59 -19.07 12.23
N MET A 696 18.76 -18.59 12.68
CA MET A 696 19.61 -17.71 11.86
C MET A 696 20.16 -18.42 10.64
N ARG A 697 20.63 -19.67 10.75
CA ARG A 697 21.09 -20.48 9.61
C ARG A 697 19.97 -20.71 8.57
N GLN A 698 18.76 -21.03 9.04
CA GLN A 698 17.61 -21.16 8.16
C GLN A 698 17.25 -19.86 7.46
N LYS A 699 17.34 -18.73 8.17
CA LYS A 699 17.16 -17.40 7.54
C LYS A 699 18.23 -17.12 6.49
N VAL A 700 19.50 -17.40 6.79
CA VAL A 700 20.59 -17.26 5.81
C VAL A 700 20.30 -18.11 4.58
N ALA A 701 20.02 -19.42 4.78
CA ALA A 701 19.71 -20.32 3.67
C ALA A 701 18.46 -19.92 2.88
N ALA A 702 17.48 -19.28 3.51
CA ALA A 702 16.28 -18.79 2.85
C ALA A 702 16.55 -17.50 2.05
N THR A 703 17.44 -16.64 2.51
CA THR A 703 17.71 -15.32 1.94
C THR A 703 18.71 -15.38 0.79
N THR A 704 19.73 -16.24 0.89
CA THR A 704 20.76 -16.39 -0.14
C THR A 704 20.15 -16.92 -1.45
N ASN A 705 20.39 -16.21 -2.57
CA ASN A 705 19.89 -16.54 -3.93
C ASN A 705 18.36 -16.70 -4.00
N SER A 706 17.61 -15.93 -3.21
CA SER A 706 16.14 -16.04 -3.15
C SER A 706 15.48 -15.68 -4.48
N LEU A 707 16.00 -14.68 -5.18
CA LEU A 707 15.48 -14.22 -6.48
C LEU A 707 15.81 -15.20 -7.61
N ALA A 708 17.04 -15.69 -7.66
CA ALA A 708 17.44 -16.73 -8.64
C ALA A 708 16.59 -18.00 -8.48
N ARG A 709 16.31 -18.44 -7.25
CA ARG A 709 15.41 -19.58 -6.99
C ARG A 709 13.97 -19.29 -7.42
N THR A 710 13.48 -18.06 -7.23
CA THR A 710 12.16 -17.69 -7.70
C THR A 710 12.11 -17.69 -9.22
N PHE A 711 13.13 -17.18 -9.87
CA PHE A 711 13.28 -17.24 -11.33
C PHE A 711 13.31 -18.68 -11.85
N ASP A 712 14.08 -19.58 -11.21
CA ASP A 712 14.13 -21.01 -11.58
C ASP A 712 12.74 -21.67 -11.47
N ARG A 713 11.95 -21.30 -10.47
CA ARG A 713 10.56 -21.80 -10.31
C ARG A 713 9.64 -21.26 -11.40
N ILE A 714 9.77 -19.98 -11.74
CA ILE A 714 9.04 -19.37 -12.87
C ILE A 714 9.41 -20.08 -14.17
N LEU A 715 10.71 -20.30 -14.41
CA LEU A 715 11.18 -21.01 -15.59
C LEU A 715 10.58 -22.41 -15.67
N GLY A 716 10.60 -23.17 -14.59
CA GLY A 716 10.00 -24.49 -14.54
C GLY A 716 8.49 -24.49 -14.83
N LEU A 717 7.75 -23.50 -14.35
CA LEU A 717 6.32 -23.35 -14.68
C LEU A 717 6.13 -23.00 -16.17
N LEU A 718 6.94 -22.10 -16.70
CA LEU A 718 6.87 -21.68 -18.12
C LEU A 718 7.23 -22.83 -19.07
N GLU A 719 8.19 -23.68 -18.71
CA GLU A 719 8.53 -24.89 -19.43
C GLU A 719 7.39 -25.91 -19.39
N GLU A 720 6.81 -26.19 -18.22
CA GLU A 720 5.67 -27.07 -18.07
C GLU A 720 4.48 -26.65 -18.93
N ARG A 721 4.27 -25.32 -19.04
CA ARG A 721 3.19 -24.77 -19.85
C ARG A 721 3.57 -24.49 -21.32
N GLY A 722 4.80 -24.79 -21.74
CA GLY A 722 5.25 -24.71 -23.11
C GLY A 722 5.52 -23.30 -23.63
N PHE A 723 5.72 -22.31 -22.74
CA PHE A 723 6.19 -20.96 -23.11
C PHE A 723 7.70 -20.89 -23.30
N VAL A 724 8.41 -21.83 -22.70
CA VAL A 724 9.85 -22.05 -22.85
C VAL A 724 10.08 -23.53 -23.16
N HIS A 725 11.06 -23.87 -23.98
CA HIS A 725 11.46 -25.23 -24.30
C HIS A 725 12.99 -25.30 -24.32
N GLU A 726 13.60 -26.18 -23.52
CA GLU A 726 15.07 -26.31 -23.39
C GLU A 726 15.79 -24.94 -23.20
N SER A 727 15.21 -24.08 -22.39
CA SER A 727 15.69 -22.70 -22.15
C SER A 727 15.55 -21.73 -23.34
N GLU A 728 14.90 -22.11 -24.42
CA GLU A 728 14.56 -21.22 -25.53
C GLU A 728 13.10 -20.75 -25.44
N VAL A 729 12.86 -19.50 -25.79
CA VAL A 729 11.51 -18.91 -25.78
C VAL A 729 10.73 -19.37 -27.00
N THR A 730 9.57 -19.99 -26.78
CA THR A 730 8.69 -20.46 -27.86
C THR A 730 7.93 -19.30 -28.51
N GLY A 731 7.15 -19.59 -29.57
CA GLY A 731 6.23 -18.61 -30.17
C GLY A 731 5.24 -18.04 -29.16
N ASP A 732 4.67 -18.92 -28.30
CA ASP A 732 3.79 -18.52 -27.19
C ASP A 732 4.53 -17.67 -26.16
N GLY A 733 5.77 -18.00 -25.84
CA GLY A 733 6.64 -17.22 -24.97
C GLY A 733 6.88 -15.82 -25.51
N ARG A 734 7.15 -15.67 -26.80
CA ARG A 734 7.33 -14.36 -27.44
C ARG A 734 6.04 -13.52 -27.43
N ARG A 735 4.87 -14.14 -27.41
CA ARG A 735 3.60 -13.43 -27.19
C ARG A 735 3.46 -12.96 -25.76
N LEU A 736 3.72 -13.84 -24.77
CA LEU A 736 3.74 -13.47 -23.36
C LEU A 736 4.71 -12.31 -23.09
N ALA A 737 5.86 -12.27 -23.75
CA ALA A 737 6.85 -11.19 -23.64
C ALA A 737 6.29 -9.78 -23.98
N ARG A 738 5.22 -9.71 -24.76
CA ARG A 738 4.57 -8.45 -25.19
C ARG A 738 3.34 -8.07 -24.35
N ILE A 739 3.01 -8.85 -23.31
CA ILE A 739 1.87 -8.59 -22.43
C ILE A 739 2.40 -8.02 -21.11
N TYR A 740 2.11 -6.75 -20.85
CA TYR A 740 2.55 -6.02 -19.66
C TYR A 740 1.37 -5.83 -18.69
N SER A 741 0.93 -6.91 -18.07
CA SER A 741 -0.19 -6.96 -17.14
C SER A 741 0.21 -7.78 -15.90
N GLU A 742 -0.40 -7.50 -14.76
CA GLU A 742 -0.26 -8.37 -13.58
C GLU A 742 -0.80 -9.78 -13.79
N SER A 743 -1.68 -9.95 -14.77
CA SER A 743 -2.25 -11.22 -15.20
C SER A 743 -1.67 -11.69 -16.54
N ASP A 744 -0.43 -11.33 -16.86
CA ASP A 744 0.25 -11.55 -18.14
C ASP A 744 0.16 -13.00 -18.64
N LEU A 745 0.54 -13.97 -17.81
CA LEU A 745 0.48 -15.39 -18.13
C LEU A 745 -0.95 -15.89 -18.35
N LEU A 746 -1.91 -15.40 -17.55
CA LEU A 746 -3.31 -15.76 -17.71
C LEU A 746 -3.88 -15.23 -19.05
N VAL A 747 -3.55 -13.99 -19.42
CA VAL A 747 -3.93 -13.41 -20.72
C VAL A 747 -3.34 -14.23 -21.86
N ALA A 748 -2.04 -14.56 -21.79
CA ALA A 748 -1.35 -15.37 -22.80
C ALA A 748 -1.98 -16.76 -22.97
N GLU A 749 -2.36 -17.41 -21.86
CA GLU A 749 -3.06 -18.69 -21.87
C GLU A 749 -4.46 -18.58 -22.50
N CYS A 750 -5.22 -17.55 -22.19
CA CYS A 750 -6.53 -17.32 -22.78
C CYS A 750 -6.47 -17.12 -24.29
N LEU A 751 -5.46 -16.35 -24.77
CA LEU A 751 -5.22 -16.14 -26.19
C LEU A 751 -4.79 -17.45 -26.88
N ARG A 752 -3.87 -18.19 -26.30
CA ARG A 752 -3.39 -19.46 -26.84
C ARG A 752 -4.51 -20.50 -26.97
N GLN A 753 -5.41 -20.58 -25.99
CA GLN A 753 -6.54 -21.49 -26.00
C GLN A 753 -7.71 -20.96 -26.84
N GLY A 754 -7.67 -19.74 -27.36
CA GLY A 754 -8.70 -19.14 -28.18
C GLY A 754 -10.03 -18.89 -27.45
N LEU A 755 -9.99 -18.65 -26.12
CA LEU A 755 -11.20 -18.57 -25.29
C LEU A 755 -12.08 -17.36 -25.61
N TRP A 756 -11.54 -16.36 -26.28
CA TRP A 756 -12.22 -15.10 -26.58
C TRP A 756 -12.68 -14.99 -28.05
N ARG A 757 -12.63 -16.09 -28.80
CA ARG A 757 -13.14 -16.16 -30.19
C ARG A 757 -14.65 -15.96 -30.22
N GLY A 758 -15.13 -15.29 -31.27
CA GLY A 758 -16.56 -15.05 -31.51
C GLY A 758 -17.21 -14.04 -30.55
N LEU A 759 -16.42 -13.32 -29.74
CA LEU A 759 -16.92 -12.21 -28.91
C LEU A 759 -17.05 -10.94 -29.78
N GLY A 760 -18.14 -10.18 -29.56
CA GLY A 760 -18.24 -8.83 -30.06
C GLY A 760 -17.34 -7.83 -29.32
N PRO A 761 -17.10 -6.62 -29.89
CA PRO A 761 -16.21 -5.63 -29.27
C PRO A 761 -16.58 -5.27 -27.82
N ALA A 762 -17.84 -5.04 -27.53
CA ALA A 762 -18.32 -4.74 -26.19
C ALA A 762 -18.22 -5.95 -25.24
N GLU A 763 -18.41 -7.16 -25.78
CA GLU A 763 -18.28 -8.38 -25.01
C GLU A 763 -16.83 -8.65 -24.64
N LEU A 764 -15.89 -8.47 -25.59
CA LEU A 764 -14.46 -8.61 -25.31
C LEU A 764 -13.98 -7.59 -24.28
N ALA A 765 -14.44 -6.34 -24.36
CA ALA A 765 -14.16 -5.32 -23.35
C ALA A 765 -14.62 -5.75 -21.96
N GLY A 766 -15.82 -6.33 -21.86
CA GLY A 766 -16.35 -6.89 -20.61
C GLY A 766 -15.49 -8.02 -20.06
N VAL A 767 -15.10 -8.97 -20.90
CA VAL A 767 -14.28 -10.12 -20.48
C VAL A 767 -12.88 -9.66 -20.05
N VAL A 768 -12.22 -8.82 -20.83
CA VAL A 768 -10.86 -8.33 -20.51
C VAL A 768 -10.85 -7.50 -19.23
N SER A 769 -11.94 -6.82 -18.90
CA SER A 769 -12.04 -6.00 -17.70
C SER A 769 -11.83 -6.78 -16.39
N ILE A 770 -12.16 -8.10 -16.35
CA ILE A 770 -11.97 -8.91 -15.13
C ILE A 770 -10.51 -9.09 -14.73
N LEU A 771 -9.60 -8.91 -15.67
CA LEU A 771 -8.15 -9.08 -15.49
C LEU A 771 -7.45 -7.80 -15.03
N VAL A 772 -8.10 -6.66 -15.17
CA VAL A 772 -7.54 -5.35 -14.79
C VAL A 772 -8.27 -4.70 -13.63
N PHE A 773 -9.57 -4.94 -13.48
CA PHE A 773 -10.38 -4.33 -12.43
C PHE A 773 -10.09 -4.95 -11.06
N GLU A 774 -10.20 -4.12 -10.02
CA GLU A 774 -10.05 -4.54 -8.63
C GLU A 774 -11.07 -3.80 -7.76
N SER A 775 -11.96 -4.54 -7.12
CA SER A 775 -12.93 -4.02 -6.17
C SER A 775 -12.26 -3.75 -4.81
N ARG A 776 -12.83 -2.81 -4.05
CA ARG A 776 -12.31 -2.44 -2.72
C ARG A 776 -12.80 -3.36 -1.59
N GLN A 777 -13.70 -4.27 -1.88
CA GLN A 777 -14.24 -5.20 -0.89
C GLN A 777 -13.83 -6.62 -1.27
N ASP A 778 -13.41 -7.40 -0.29
CA ASP A 778 -13.24 -8.85 -0.39
C ASP A 778 -14.62 -9.52 -0.58
N GLY A 779 -15.21 -9.32 -1.74
CA GLY A 779 -16.43 -9.98 -2.19
C GLY A 779 -16.08 -11.33 -2.77
N GLY A 780 -16.18 -12.39 -1.96
CA GLY A 780 -16.00 -13.75 -2.42
C GLY A 780 -16.86 -14.02 -3.67
N TYR A 781 -16.32 -14.82 -4.55
CA TYR A 781 -16.88 -15.29 -5.81
C TYR A 781 -18.37 -15.66 -5.71
N LEU A 782 -19.26 -14.82 -6.23
CA LEU A 782 -20.71 -15.01 -6.31
C LEU A 782 -21.12 -15.48 -7.72
N GLY A 783 -20.51 -16.57 -8.22
CA GLY A 783 -20.91 -17.19 -9.48
C GLY A 783 -20.58 -16.38 -10.75
N VAL A 784 -20.51 -17.05 -11.90
CA VAL A 784 -20.26 -16.40 -13.20
C VAL A 784 -21.46 -15.56 -13.62
N THR A 785 -21.33 -14.24 -13.51
CA THR A 785 -22.37 -13.28 -13.94
C THR A 785 -21.88 -12.47 -15.14
N GLY A 786 -22.81 -12.06 -16.00
CA GLY A 786 -22.48 -11.22 -17.16
C GLY A 786 -23.72 -10.94 -18.00
N PRO A 787 -23.73 -9.80 -18.74
CA PRO A 787 -24.92 -9.32 -19.44
C PRO A 787 -25.35 -10.22 -20.62
N THR A 788 -24.41 -10.93 -21.26
CA THR A 788 -24.71 -11.82 -22.40
C THR A 788 -24.23 -13.25 -22.16
N ALA A 789 -24.79 -14.21 -22.90
CA ALA A 789 -24.36 -15.60 -22.80
C ALA A 789 -22.89 -15.82 -23.25
N PRO A 790 -22.41 -15.18 -24.34
CA PRO A 790 -21.00 -15.25 -24.72
C PRO A 790 -20.05 -14.75 -23.64
N ILE A 791 -20.36 -13.61 -22.99
CA ILE A 791 -19.58 -13.08 -21.86
C ILE A 791 -19.50 -14.10 -20.72
N ARG A 792 -20.65 -14.64 -20.28
CA ARG A 792 -20.67 -15.63 -19.19
C ARG A 792 -19.83 -16.87 -19.50
N ARG A 793 -19.90 -17.38 -20.75
CA ARG A 793 -19.07 -18.49 -21.19
C ARG A 793 -17.58 -18.16 -21.12
N ALA A 794 -17.16 -17.05 -21.75
CA ALA A 794 -15.76 -16.65 -21.80
C ALA A 794 -15.18 -16.36 -20.40
N ILE A 795 -15.95 -15.74 -19.51
CA ILE A 795 -15.59 -15.54 -18.11
C ILE A 795 -15.40 -16.89 -17.40
N GLY A 796 -16.34 -17.81 -17.56
CA GLY A 796 -16.26 -19.15 -16.95
C GLY A 796 -15.01 -19.91 -17.39
N GLU A 797 -14.68 -19.85 -18.67
CA GLU A 797 -13.47 -20.46 -19.23
C GLU A 797 -12.19 -19.77 -18.73
N THR A 798 -12.17 -18.44 -18.67
CA THR A 798 -11.04 -17.67 -18.13
C THR A 798 -10.79 -18.01 -16.64
N ILE A 799 -11.85 -18.12 -15.84
CA ILE A 799 -11.74 -18.49 -14.41
C ILE A 799 -11.25 -19.95 -14.25
N ARG A 800 -11.66 -20.86 -15.14
CA ARG A 800 -11.15 -22.24 -15.14
C ARG A 800 -9.63 -22.25 -15.36
N VAL A 801 -9.15 -21.54 -16.38
CA VAL A 801 -7.71 -21.42 -16.67
C VAL A 801 -6.96 -20.76 -15.50
N TRP A 802 -7.53 -19.72 -14.90
CA TRP A 802 -6.96 -19.11 -13.69
C TRP A 802 -6.83 -20.11 -12.53
N SER A 803 -7.84 -20.94 -12.29
CA SER A 803 -7.82 -21.95 -11.22
C SER A 803 -6.75 -23.03 -11.47
N GLU A 804 -6.57 -23.45 -12.73
CA GLU A 804 -5.52 -24.36 -13.14
C GLU A 804 -4.14 -23.73 -12.93
N LEU A 805 -3.97 -22.47 -13.39
CA LEU A 805 -2.72 -21.73 -13.21
C LEU A 805 -2.36 -21.58 -11.73
N ARG A 806 -3.31 -21.21 -10.88
CA ARG A 806 -3.13 -21.10 -9.42
C ARG A 806 -2.66 -22.43 -8.79
N SER A 807 -3.19 -23.57 -9.27
CA SER A 807 -2.77 -24.90 -8.79
C SER A 807 -1.31 -25.20 -9.18
N ASP A 808 -0.91 -24.79 -10.39
CA ASP A 808 0.45 -24.96 -10.87
C ASP A 808 1.42 -24.04 -10.14
N GLU A 809 1.05 -22.79 -9.94
CA GLU A 809 1.81 -21.82 -9.12
C GLU A 809 2.07 -22.36 -7.71
N ALA A 810 1.06 -22.95 -7.08
CA ALA A 810 1.19 -23.58 -5.75
C ALA A 810 2.19 -24.75 -5.76
N ARG A 811 2.17 -25.62 -6.82
CA ARG A 811 3.14 -26.71 -6.99
C ARG A 811 4.57 -26.18 -7.13
N HIS A 812 4.75 -25.09 -7.87
CA HIS A 812 6.05 -24.42 -8.07
C HIS A 812 6.42 -23.47 -6.93
N LYS A 813 5.59 -23.34 -5.88
CA LYS A 813 5.80 -22.45 -4.73
C LYS A 813 5.97 -20.98 -5.17
N LEU A 814 5.17 -20.57 -6.15
CA LEU A 814 5.07 -19.21 -6.65
C LEU A 814 3.90 -18.48 -5.99
N PRO A 815 3.94 -17.15 -5.91
CA PRO A 815 2.78 -16.36 -5.51
C PRO A 815 1.63 -16.60 -6.49
N PRO A 816 0.37 -16.65 -6.00
CA PRO A 816 -0.77 -16.87 -6.90
C PRO A 816 -1.04 -15.64 -7.76
N THR A 817 -1.38 -15.86 -9.02
CA THR A 817 -1.96 -14.84 -9.90
C THR A 817 -3.27 -14.33 -9.31
N ARG A 818 -3.49 -13.02 -9.39
CA ARG A 818 -4.66 -12.35 -8.84
C ARG A 818 -5.96 -12.94 -9.37
N GLU A 819 -6.95 -13.06 -8.49
CA GLU A 819 -8.28 -13.52 -8.85
C GLU A 819 -8.99 -12.53 -9.80
N PRO A 820 -9.60 -12.98 -10.91
CA PRO A 820 -10.39 -12.14 -11.78
C PRO A 820 -11.59 -11.51 -11.07
N ASP A 821 -11.80 -10.19 -11.24
CA ASP A 821 -12.87 -9.42 -10.59
C ASP A 821 -13.97 -9.02 -11.56
N LEU A 822 -15.21 -9.39 -11.29
CA LEU A 822 -16.36 -9.21 -12.17
C LEU A 822 -17.03 -7.84 -12.04
N GLY A 823 -16.63 -7.00 -11.09
CA GLY A 823 -17.35 -5.76 -10.74
C GLY A 823 -17.41 -4.70 -11.83
N PHE A 824 -16.63 -4.80 -12.90
CA PHE A 824 -16.61 -3.83 -13.99
C PHE A 824 -17.21 -4.34 -15.32
N VAL A 825 -17.49 -5.63 -15.42
CA VAL A 825 -17.96 -6.28 -16.67
C VAL A 825 -19.16 -5.58 -17.28
N THR A 826 -20.20 -5.38 -16.49
CA THR A 826 -21.48 -4.81 -16.99
C THR A 826 -21.32 -3.34 -17.35
N GLY A 827 -20.57 -2.58 -16.56
CA GLY A 827 -20.37 -1.15 -16.79
C GLY A 827 -19.60 -0.86 -18.07
N VAL A 828 -18.44 -1.50 -18.27
CA VAL A 828 -17.65 -1.30 -19.48
C VAL A 828 -18.34 -1.87 -20.73
N HIS A 829 -19.07 -2.99 -20.59
CA HIS A 829 -19.88 -3.54 -21.69
C HIS A 829 -20.96 -2.55 -22.16
N LYS A 830 -21.74 -1.96 -21.24
CA LYS A 830 -22.72 -0.92 -21.56
C LYS A 830 -22.06 0.28 -22.22
N TRP A 831 -20.97 0.76 -21.64
CA TRP A 831 -20.23 1.88 -22.23
C TRP A 831 -19.76 1.59 -23.64
N ALA A 832 -19.15 0.46 -23.90
CA ALA A 832 -18.68 0.06 -25.24
C ALA A 832 -19.82 -0.14 -26.25
N ARG A 833 -21.05 -0.42 -25.80
CA ARG A 833 -22.23 -0.47 -26.65
C ARG A 833 -22.79 0.90 -27.05
N GLY A 834 -22.41 1.95 -26.36
CA GLY A 834 -22.91 3.29 -26.62
C GLY A 834 -23.89 3.83 -25.58
N ASP A 835 -24.13 3.11 -24.48
CA ASP A 835 -25.00 3.55 -23.38
C ASP A 835 -24.43 4.81 -22.70
N GLY A 836 -25.26 5.59 -22.02
CA GLY A 836 -24.87 6.82 -21.34
C GLY A 836 -23.91 6.61 -20.15
N LEU A 837 -23.25 7.68 -19.73
CA LEU A 837 -22.30 7.64 -18.59
C LEU A 837 -23.01 7.22 -17.30
N ALA A 838 -24.18 7.80 -17.00
CA ALA A 838 -24.94 7.49 -15.77
C ALA A 838 -25.30 6.01 -15.68
N GLU A 839 -25.78 5.43 -16.78
CA GLU A 839 -26.17 4.01 -16.85
C GLU A 839 -24.98 3.07 -16.71
N SER A 840 -23.83 3.48 -17.25
CA SER A 840 -22.58 2.72 -17.18
C SER A 840 -21.97 2.76 -15.78
N LEU A 841 -22.04 3.91 -15.10
CA LEU A 841 -21.58 4.07 -13.71
C LEU A 841 -22.42 3.23 -12.75
N LEU A 842 -23.76 3.30 -12.87
CA LEU A 842 -24.68 2.51 -12.05
C LEU A 842 -24.50 0.99 -12.22
N ALA A 843 -24.00 0.57 -13.37
CA ALA A 843 -23.73 -0.84 -13.67
C ALA A 843 -22.29 -1.26 -13.31
N SER A 844 -21.50 -0.37 -12.73
CA SER A 844 -20.10 -0.58 -12.38
C SER A 844 -19.90 -0.58 -10.87
N GLY A 845 -19.07 -1.48 -10.37
CA GLY A 845 -18.80 -1.61 -8.95
C GLY A 845 -19.81 -2.50 -8.22
N ASP A 846 -19.85 -2.40 -6.90
CA ASP A 846 -20.83 -3.12 -6.08
C ASP A 846 -22.19 -2.40 -6.11
N GLN A 847 -23.31 -3.15 -6.04
CA GLN A 847 -24.67 -2.58 -6.03
C GLN A 847 -24.89 -1.52 -4.93
N ALA A 848 -24.08 -1.56 -3.87
CA ALA A 848 -24.13 -0.61 -2.77
C ALA A 848 -23.32 0.68 -3.01
N THR A 849 -22.31 0.66 -3.88
CA THR A 849 -21.39 1.78 -4.14
C THR A 849 -20.96 1.82 -5.60
N PRO A 850 -21.65 2.62 -6.43
CA PRO A 850 -21.23 2.85 -7.82
C PRO A 850 -19.82 3.43 -7.91
N LEU A 851 -19.14 3.19 -9.01
CA LEU A 851 -17.83 3.81 -9.26
C LEU A 851 -17.97 5.33 -9.45
N SER A 852 -16.96 6.07 -9.00
CA SER A 852 -16.82 7.47 -9.37
C SER A 852 -16.49 7.59 -10.87
N ALA A 853 -16.83 8.73 -11.50
CA ALA A 853 -16.54 8.97 -12.92
C ALA A 853 -15.05 8.88 -13.23
N GLY A 854 -14.19 9.38 -12.35
CA GLY A 854 -12.74 9.28 -12.52
C GLY A 854 -12.21 7.85 -12.39
N ASP A 855 -12.75 7.04 -11.47
CA ASP A 855 -12.41 5.61 -11.39
C ASP A 855 -12.87 4.87 -12.65
N PHE A 856 -14.07 5.16 -13.13
CA PHE A 856 -14.59 4.59 -14.36
C PHE A 856 -13.68 4.88 -15.56
N VAL A 857 -13.29 6.13 -15.76
CA VAL A 857 -12.35 6.54 -16.82
C VAL A 857 -11.01 5.83 -16.66
N ARG A 858 -10.47 5.75 -15.44
CA ARG A 858 -9.22 5.05 -15.15
C ARG A 858 -9.28 3.57 -15.54
N TRP A 859 -10.34 2.87 -15.14
CA TRP A 859 -10.51 1.47 -15.47
C TRP A 859 -10.75 1.25 -16.97
N CYS A 860 -11.54 2.12 -17.62
CA CYS A 860 -11.67 2.10 -19.07
C CYS A 860 -10.31 2.22 -19.78
N ARG A 861 -9.45 3.11 -19.33
CA ARG A 861 -8.09 3.29 -19.89
C ARG A 861 -7.21 2.05 -19.69
N GLN A 862 -7.28 1.39 -18.54
CA GLN A 862 -6.56 0.13 -18.32
C GLN A 862 -7.10 -1.01 -19.20
N VAL A 863 -8.41 -1.07 -19.41
CA VAL A 863 -9.00 -2.02 -20.36
C VAL A 863 -8.54 -1.72 -21.79
N ILE A 864 -8.50 -0.45 -22.20
CA ILE A 864 -7.95 -0.02 -23.50
C ILE A 864 -6.50 -0.47 -23.65
N ASP A 865 -5.66 -0.21 -22.66
CA ASP A 865 -4.25 -0.58 -22.70
C ASP A 865 -4.06 -2.11 -22.88
N LEU A 866 -4.79 -2.92 -22.13
CA LEU A 866 -4.71 -4.38 -22.27
C LEU A 866 -5.29 -4.85 -23.62
N LEU A 867 -6.37 -4.22 -24.12
CA LEU A 867 -6.94 -4.52 -25.45
C LEU A 867 -5.97 -4.16 -26.57
N ASP A 868 -5.24 -3.05 -26.47
CA ASP A 868 -4.19 -2.67 -27.42
C ASP A 868 -3.04 -3.70 -27.43
N GLN A 869 -2.64 -4.20 -26.25
CA GLN A 869 -1.67 -5.29 -26.15
C GLN A 869 -2.19 -6.59 -26.77
N ILE A 870 -3.46 -6.95 -26.56
CA ILE A 870 -4.10 -8.10 -27.18
C ILE A 870 -4.16 -7.94 -28.70
N HIS A 871 -4.55 -6.76 -29.21
CA HIS A 871 -4.54 -6.46 -30.64
C HIS A 871 -3.17 -6.73 -31.28
N ASN A 872 -2.10 -6.30 -30.63
CA ASN A 872 -0.74 -6.43 -31.14
C ASN A 872 -0.10 -7.81 -30.91
N THR A 873 -0.75 -8.70 -30.17
CA THR A 873 -0.16 -9.96 -29.68
C THR A 873 -0.91 -11.20 -30.12
N ALA A 874 -2.24 -11.08 -30.35
CA ALA A 874 -3.07 -12.22 -30.72
C ALA A 874 -2.74 -12.71 -32.14
N ASP A 875 -2.50 -14.04 -32.29
CA ASP A 875 -2.35 -14.68 -33.61
C ASP A 875 -3.68 -14.77 -34.36
N ASP A 876 -4.78 -14.75 -33.64
CA ASP A 876 -6.11 -14.82 -34.22
C ASP A 876 -6.52 -13.44 -34.72
N GLU A 877 -6.59 -13.27 -36.04
CA GLU A 877 -6.93 -12.01 -36.69
C GLU A 877 -8.33 -11.50 -36.28
N GLU A 878 -9.27 -12.41 -35.98
CA GLU A 878 -10.61 -12.03 -35.52
C GLU A 878 -10.56 -11.40 -34.13
N VAL A 879 -9.82 -12.02 -33.19
CA VAL A 879 -9.63 -11.49 -31.84
C VAL A 879 -8.88 -10.17 -31.89
N ALA A 880 -7.78 -10.09 -32.68
CA ALA A 880 -7.03 -8.85 -32.84
C ALA A 880 -7.88 -7.70 -33.41
N ALA A 881 -8.66 -7.97 -34.46
CA ALA A 881 -9.55 -6.97 -35.05
C ALA A 881 -10.68 -6.56 -34.08
N THR A 882 -11.21 -7.50 -33.30
CA THR A 882 -12.23 -7.24 -32.29
C THR A 882 -11.69 -6.37 -31.16
N ALA A 883 -10.45 -6.63 -30.69
CA ALA A 883 -9.77 -5.82 -29.69
C ALA A 883 -9.61 -4.36 -30.17
N ALA A 884 -9.13 -4.15 -31.41
CA ALA A 884 -9.03 -2.81 -31.98
C ALA A 884 -10.40 -2.08 -32.11
N LYS A 885 -11.47 -2.81 -32.40
CA LYS A 885 -12.84 -2.24 -32.41
C LYS A 885 -13.31 -1.91 -31.00
N ALA A 886 -12.99 -2.74 -30.01
CA ALA A 886 -13.33 -2.53 -28.60
C ALA A 886 -12.63 -1.27 -28.04
N VAL A 887 -11.35 -1.06 -28.36
CA VAL A 887 -10.62 0.16 -28.03
C VAL A 887 -11.34 1.41 -28.55
N ARG A 888 -11.74 1.42 -29.84
CA ARG A 888 -12.47 2.53 -30.42
C ARG A 888 -13.84 2.74 -29.76
N ALA A 889 -14.53 1.67 -29.43
CA ALA A 889 -15.84 1.71 -28.78
C ALA A 889 -15.78 2.28 -27.34
N ILE A 890 -14.71 1.99 -26.59
CA ILE A 890 -14.52 2.52 -25.24
C ILE A 890 -14.03 3.97 -25.27
N ARG A 891 -13.17 4.35 -26.25
CA ARG A 891 -12.53 5.68 -26.36
C ARG A 891 -13.52 6.69 -26.93
N ARG A 892 -14.53 7.05 -26.14
CA ARG A 892 -15.55 8.05 -26.45
C ARG A 892 -15.92 8.88 -25.22
N GLY A 893 -16.65 9.97 -25.41
CA GLY A 893 -17.15 10.83 -24.33
C GLY A 893 -16.03 11.18 -23.33
N VAL A 894 -16.31 11.06 -22.03
CA VAL A 894 -15.38 11.38 -20.93
C VAL A 894 -14.09 10.54 -20.94
N VAL A 895 -14.09 9.38 -21.60
CA VAL A 895 -12.91 8.53 -21.74
C VAL A 895 -11.97 9.04 -22.84
N ALA A 896 -12.51 9.68 -23.88
CA ALA A 896 -11.76 10.23 -25.00
C ALA A 896 -11.14 11.59 -24.67
N VAL A 897 -11.68 12.34 -23.71
CA VAL A 897 -11.14 13.63 -23.31
C VAL A 897 -9.76 13.42 -22.69
N ASP A 898 -8.73 13.72 -23.46
CA ASP A 898 -7.37 13.78 -22.97
C ASP A 898 -7.22 15.06 -22.13
N ALA A 899 -6.66 14.90 -20.95
CA ALA A 899 -6.16 16.06 -20.23
C ALA A 899 -4.97 16.60 -21.06
N ALA A 900 -5.19 17.72 -21.70
CA ALA A 900 -4.20 18.42 -22.52
C ALA A 900 -2.95 18.79 -21.73
#